data_b38e7bf4afc102fbca03ee19c3a5f686
#
_entry.id   b38e7bf4afc102fbca03ee19c3a5f686
#
_cell.length_a   1.000
_cell.length_b   1.000
_cell.length_c   1.000
_cell.angle_alpha   90.00
_cell.angle_beta   90.00
_cell.angle_gamma   90.00
#
_symmetry.space_group_name_H-M   'P 1'
#
loop_
_entity.id
_entity.type
_entity.pdbx_description
1 polymer ?
#
loop_
_entity_poly.entity_id
_entity_poly.type
_entity_poly.pdbx_seq_one_letter_code
_entity_poly.pdbx_strand_id
1 'polypeptide(L)'
;MRHTHWPDEVSRMNDQVFVPAYPNGVYAVVPAIGALALINLAAFVLLRRSRGSSPKQLFFDIAWCMPSCGMLIVFTCAGFTGHLSIPLRYLALNSCIMVASGALTLLRHRVLHAYEHAGRMQAQIACALRDGLVLVAVTVISFFLLEIPWNTFLFELKLSYVIINLVLIAIPYIILYVIGNRRGSVLLIPLATYAVMGIAQFFVAEFKSSAILPSDLLALGTALSVSGGYSFVLSVQPLIALSLAAVAASLLSLMRPLPRPAELGKRPRVLLTSARIVAGCVMIALVGALSHTVSLCRDFGLQESFWDALGVYRSQGFAASFASLIQNARIEAPEGYSASEAQGIFDAHVEQYQASLGSTEARIQAEVQFQEVSPSVVVIMNESFSDLSIFGDLGAGYAGPQRLKSIDDALYTGNVYASIVGGGTCNSEFEFLTGIPMHSIGVQNQPYMMYNLSDTSSVAKQFAQMGYQTTAIHPQPATNWNRESVYQELGFDEFLDISDFDPDSEVIHAGMSDTVTYEKILEVLQENEGPQFVFDVTMQNHGGYDAFDMPEDTLVPHAAAGIDEATSAQLTEYLALIEESDRELEAFIEQLRALDRPVVLVFFGDHQPSMSPTLNDVLGYATGAEGVAHVEQQYQTPYLIWANYDVAGSNQVSERRDMGIYTLSSLMKYAIGAPLTDLQCATLDVMQQVPILNGFGYQTADGTWHEFDAQLDQSARDLEWMVYLKETGRL
;
A
#
# COMPACT_ATOMS: atom_id res chain seq x y z
N MET A 1 -15.07 22.24 23.73
CA MET A 1 -15.86 21.49 24.74
C MET A 1 -16.17 20.11 24.23
N ARG A 2 -15.85 19.13 25.03
CA ARG A 2 -15.92 17.67 24.95
C ARG A 2 -14.61 17.04 24.41
N HIS A 3 -13.77 16.71 25.39
CA HIS A 3 -12.70 15.75 25.33
C HIS A 3 -13.21 14.44 24.72
N THR A 4 -12.72 14.07 23.58
CA THR A 4 -12.75 12.68 23.13
C THR A 4 -11.46 12.05 23.62
N HIS A 5 -11.49 11.53 24.84
CA HIS A 5 -10.57 10.49 25.25
C HIS A 5 -10.59 9.41 24.17
N TRP A 6 -9.45 9.12 23.61
CA TRP A 6 -9.20 7.82 23.03
C TRP A 6 -9.46 6.80 24.14
N PRO A 7 -10.38 5.84 23.93
CA PRO A 7 -10.70 4.92 25.00
C PRO A 7 -9.47 4.04 25.26
N ASP A 8 -9.24 3.78 26.56
CA ASP A 8 -8.38 2.70 27.09
C ASP A 8 -8.76 1.29 26.56
N GLU A 9 -9.41 1.18 25.42
CA GLU A 9 -9.84 -0.07 24.83
C GLU A 9 -8.72 -0.76 24.04
N VAL A 10 -7.72 -0.04 23.54
CA VAL A 10 -6.61 -0.65 22.79
C VAL A 10 -5.64 -1.35 23.74
N SER A 11 -5.38 -0.80 24.94
CA SER A 11 -4.56 -1.49 25.95
C SER A 11 -5.28 -2.66 26.63
N ARG A 12 -6.61 -2.72 26.57
CA ARG A 12 -7.39 -3.86 27.09
C ARG A 12 -7.61 -4.99 26.10
N MET A 13 -7.30 -4.80 24.83
CA MET A 13 -7.39 -5.88 23.82
C MET A 13 -6.20 -6.86 23.87
N ASN A 14 -5.04 -6.43 24.34
CA ASN A 14 -3.86 -7.30 24.45
C ASN A 14 -3.83 -8.21 25.69
N ASP A 15 -4.64 -7.94 26.71
CA ASP A 15 -4.72 -8.76 27.93
C ASP A 15 -5.88 -9.77 27.96
N GLN A 16 -6.65 -9.89 26.90
CA GLN A 16 -7.56 -11.01 26.76
C GLN A 16 -6.81 -12.24 26.24
N VAL A 17 -6.04 -12.88 27.15
CA VAL A 17 -5.79 -14.31 27.04
C VAL A 17 -7.15 -14.95 26.74
N PHE A 18 -7.35 -15.43 25.53
CA PHE A 18 -8.56 -16.10 25.07
C PHE A 18 -8.76 -17.35 25.93
N VAL A 19 -9.35 -17.20 27.08
CA VAL A 19 -9.95 -18.32 27.80
C VAL A 19 -11.19 -18.67 26.97
N PRO A 20 -11.26 -19.84 26.33
CA PRO A 20 -12.44 -20.24 25.62
C PRO A 20 -13.62 -20.26 26.61
N ALA A 21 -14.43 -19.20 26.59
CA ALA A 21 -15.58 -19.04 27.45
C ALA A 21 -16.73 -19.93 26.98
N TYR A 22 -16.47 -21.23 26.82
CA TYR A 22 -17.52 -22.20 26.56
C TYR A 22 -17.80 -23.00 27.80
N PRO A 23 -18.95 -22.82 28.43
CA PRO A 23 -19.42 -23.76 29.45
C PRO A 23 -19.56 -25.14 28.82
N ASN A 24 -19.36 -26.18 29.62
CA ASN A 24 -19.30 -27.64 29.26
C ASN A 24 -20.42 -28.12 28.31
N GLY A 25 -21.49 -27.37 28.07
CA GLY A 25 -22.59 -27.73 27.17
C GLY A 25 -22.26 -27.59 25.66
N VAL A 26 -21.23 -26.86 25.26
CA VAL A 26 -20.88 -26.68 23.84
C VAL A 26 -20.28 -27.95 23.26
N TYR A 27 -19.53 -28.73 24.05
CA TYR A 27 -18.94 -29.98 23.62
C TYR A 27 -19.97 -31.04 23.23
N ALA A 28 -21.22 -30.92 23.71
CA ALA A 28 -22.30 -31.83 23.34
C ALA A 28 -22.95 -31.44 22.00
N VAL A 29 -22.96 -30.15 21.65
CA VAL A 29 -23.57 -29.64 20.40
C VAL A 29 -22.69 -29.93 19.19
N VAL A 30 -21.39 -29.86 19.34
CA VAL A 30 -20.42 -30.08 18.24
C VAL A 30 -20.58 -31.49 17.63
N PRO A 31 -20.66 -32.60 18.39
CA PRO A 31 -20.96 -33.92 17.83
C PRO A 31 -22.34 -33.98 17.16
N ALA A 32 -23.34 -33.26 17.68
CA ALA A 32 -24.67 -33.22 17.10
C ALA A 32 -24.67 -32.57 15.70
N ILE A 33 -23.87 -31.53 15.49
CA ILE A 33 -23.69 -30.90 14.18
C ILE A 33 -23.01 -31.88 13.20
N GLY A 34 -21.98 -32.59 13.62
CA GLY A 34 -21.34 -33.63 12.82
C GLY A 34 -22.31 -34.79 12.48
N ALA A 35 -23.13 -35.21 13.41
CA ALA A 35 -24.18 -36.20 13.17
C ALA A 35 -25.22 -35.68 12.16
N LEU A 36 -25.64 -34.43 12.23
CA LEU A 36 -26.54 -33.79 11.25
C LEU A 36 -25.93 -33.80 9.84
N ALA A 37 -24.63 -33.55 9.70
CA ALA A 37 -23.94 -33.60 8.40
C ALA A 37 -23.99 -35.03 7.83
N LEU A 38 -23.71 -36.05 8.64
CA LEU A 38 -23.77 -37.44 8.22
C LEU A 38 -25.19 -37.90 7.90
N ILE A 39 -26.18 -37.50 8.71
CA ILE A 39 -27.61 -37.79 8.45
C ILE A 39 -28.06 -37.16 7.16
N ASN A 40 -27.67 -35.88 6.92
CA ASN A 40 -28.02 -35.14 5.69
C ASN A 40 -27.41 -35.82 4.45
N LEU A 41 -26.14 -36.23 4.53
CA LEU A 41 -25.48 -36.97 3.46
C LEU A 41 -26.08 -38.37 3.24
N ALA A 42 -26.35 -39.11 4.31
CA ALA A 42 -26.97 -40.44 4.23
C ALA A 42 -28.40 -40.40 3.68
N ALA A 43 -29.23 -39.45 4.14
CA ALA A 43 -30.56 -39.21 3.62
C ALA A 43 -30.52 -38.87 2.12
N PHE A 44 -29.55 -38.05 1.72
CA PHE A 44 -29.32 -37.72 0.32
C PHE A 44 -29.00 -38.94 -0.54
N VAL A 45 -28.03 -39.76 -0.11
CA VAL A 45 -27.61 -40.97 -0.82
C VAL A 45 -28.78 -41.95 -0.94
N LEU A 46 -29.50 -42.18 0.16
CA LEU A 46 -30.66 -43.09 0.18
C LEU A 46 -31.81 -42.64 -0.74
N LEU A 47 -32.16 -41.36 -0.67
CA LEU A 47 -33.19 -40.78 -1.53
C LEU A 47 -32.86 -40.84 -3.02
N ARG A 48 -31.59 -40.71 -3.35
CA ARG A 48 -31.12 -40.79 -4.74
C ARG A 48 -31.05 -42.23 -5.25
N ARG A 49 -30.63 -43.13 -4.40
CA ARG A 49 -30.57 -44.57 -4.71
C ARG A 49 -31.95 -45.14 -4.90
N SER A 50 -32.92 -44.77 -4.08
CA SER A 50 -34.34 -45.21 -4.21
C SER A 50 -35.00 -44.70 -5.52
N ARG A 51 -34.45 -43.68 -6.14
CA ARG A 51 -34.96 -43.11 -7.42
C ARG A 51 -34.23 -43.65 -8.66
N GLY A 52 -33.40 -44.68 -8.52
CA GLY A 52 -32.74 -45.31 -9.67
C GLY A 52 -31.68 -44.44 -10.37
N SER A 53 -31.02 -43.51 -9.67
CA SER A 53 -29.96 -42.68 -10.26
C SER A 53 -28.73 -43.52 -10.62
N SER A 54 -28.15 -43.26 -11.81
CA SER A 54 -26.90 -43.91 -12.20
C SER A 54 -25.75 -43.52 -11.25
N PRO A 55 -24.72 -44.36 -11.10
CA PRO A 55 -23.57 -44.04 -10.22
C PRO A 55 -22.93 -42.69 -10.56
N LYS A 56 -22.85 -42.33 -11.85
CA LYS A 56 -22.30 -41.06 -12.32
C LYS A 56 -23.18 -39.88 -11.91
N GLN A 57 -24.49 -39.99 -12.00
CA GLN A 57 -25.42 -38.95 -11.55
C GLN A 57 -25.36 -38.79 -10.03
N LEU A 58 -25.28 -39.90 -9.31
CA LEU A 58 -25.16 -39.91 -7.85
C LEU A 58 -23.86 -39.15 -7.39
N PHE A 59 -22.74 -39.41 -8.06
CA PHE A 59 -21.49 -38.71 -7.79
C PHE A 59 -21.61 -37.19 -7.93
N PHE A 60 -22.15 -36.71 -9.05
CA PHE A 60 -22.36 -35.26 -9.27
C PHE A 60 -23.34 -34.65 -8.28
N ASP A 61 -24.38 -35.38 -7.89
CA ASP A 61 -25.36 -34.87 -6.94
C ASP A 61 -24.78 -34.83 -5.51
N ILE A 62 -23.92 -35.78 -5.12
CA ILE A 62 -23.14 -35.73 -3.87
C ILE A 62 -22.20 -34.52 -3.89
N ALA A 63 -21.49 -34.28 -5.00
CA ALA A 63 -20.60 -33.14 -5.12
C ALA A 63 -21.31 -31.78 -4.87
N TRP A 64 -22.58 -31.64 -5.28
CA TRP A 64 -23.36 -30.44 -4.98
C TRP A 64 -23.87 -30.33 -3.54
N CYS A 65 -23.89 -31.43 -2.78
CA CYS A 65 -24.17 -31.41 -1.34
C CYS A 65 -22.94 -31.12 -0.49
N MET A 66 -21.73 -31.28 -1.05
CA MET A 66 -20.48 -31.10 -0.30
C MET A 66 -20.31 -29.72 0.33
N PRO A 67 -20.69 -28.59 -0.32
CA PRO A 67 -20.56 -27.28 0.33
C PRO A 67 -21.30 -27.21 1.68
N SER A 68 -22.57 -27.63 1.75
CA SER A 68 -23.34 -27.61 3.00
C SER A 68 -22.88 -28.66 4.01
N CYS A 69 -22.58 -29.88 3.56
CA CYS A 69 -22.07 -30.95 4.44
C CYS A 69 -20.65 -30.63 4.92
N GLY A 70 -19.79 -30.08 4.05
CA GLY A 70 -18.43 -29.67 4.38
C GLY A 70 -18.42 -28.58 5.43
N MET A 71 -19.30 -27.60 5.34
CA MET A 71 -19.41 -26.55 6.37
C MET A 71 -19.82 -27.10 7.72
N LEU A 72 -20.76 -28.06 7.78
CA LEU A 72 -21.12 -28.72 9.04
C LEU A 72 -19.93 -29.50 9.64
N ILE A 73 -19.08 -30.11 8.79
CA ILE A 73 -17.85 -30.74 9.21
C ILE A 73 -16.84 -29.74 9.74
N VAL A 74 -16.66 -28.61 9.05
CA VAL A 74 -15.79 -27.51 9.49
C VAL A 74 -16.23 -26.99 10.85
N PHE A 75 -17.53 -26.74 11.06
CA PHE A 75 -18.05 -26.33 12.37
C PHE A 75 -17.74 -27.36 13.45
N THR A 76 -17.86 -28.64 13.11
CA THR A 76 -17.55 -29.75 14.06
C THR A 76 -16.06 -29.76 14.40
N CYS A 77 -15.18 -29.73 13.40
CA CYS A 77 -13.73 -29.77 13.60
C CYS A 77 -13.23 -28.52 14.35
N ALA A 78 -13.63 -27.33 13.91
CA ALA A 78 -13.24 -26.09 14.55
C ALA A 78 -13.71 -25.97 16.00
N GLY A 79 -14.91 -26.51 16.30
CA GLY A 79 -15.40 -26.60 17.67
C GLY A 79 -14.59 -27.52 18.55
N PHE A 80 -14.06 -28.66 18.02
CA PHE A 80 -13.20 -29.58 18.77
C PHE A 80 -11.78 -29.05 18.99
N THR A 81 -11.26 -28.28 18.03
CA THR A 81 -9.88 -27.74 18.09
C THR A 81 -9.78 -26.41 18.83
N GLY A 82 -10.91 -25.84 19.26
CA GLY A 82 -10.93 -24.54 19.92
C GLY A 82 -10.87 -23.33 18.99
N HIS A 83 -10.76 -23.55 17.67
CA HIS A 83 -10.71 -22.48 16.66
C HIS A 83 -12.09 -21.87 16.32
N LEU A 84 -13.08 -22.03 17.19
CA LEU A 84 -14.44 -21.55 17.00
C LEU A 84 -14.87 -20.70 18.19
N SER A 85 -15.05 -19.40 17.97
CA SER A 85 -15.49 -18.43 18.99
C SER A 85 -16.87 -17.87 18.64
N ILE A 86 -17.95 -18.63 18.85
CA ILE A 86 -19.32 -18.15 18.61
C ILE A 86 -20.29 -18.57 19.70
N PRO A 87 -21.30 -17.73 20.01
CA PRO A 87 -22.41 -18.13 20.87
C PRO A 87 -23.20 -19.29 20.28
N LEU A 88 -23.63 -20.23 21.12
CA LEU A 88 -24.37 -21.44 20.72
C LEU A 88 -25.58 -21.17 19.84
N ARG A 89 -26.30 -20.06 20.06
CA ARG A 89 -27.46 -19.63 19.24
C ARG A 89 -27.11 -19.41 17.77
N TYR A 90 -25.95 -18.80 17.48
CA TYR A 90 -25.50 -18.56 16.13
C TYR A 90 -24.98 -19.83 15.46
N LEU A 91 -24.33 -20.71 16.20
CA LEU A 91 -23.92 -22.01 15.70
C LEU A 91 -25.14 -22.86 15.30
N ALA A 92 -26.18 -22.88 16.13
CA ALA A 92 -27.43 -23.55 15.82
C ALA A 92 -28.11 -22.97 14.58
N LEU A 93 -28.19 -21.63 14.48
CA LEU A 93 -28.77 -20.95 13.31
C LEU A 93 -28.03 -21.30 12.02
N ASN A 94 -26.69 -21.18 12.00
CA ASN A 94 -25.88 -21.55 10.85
C ASN A 94 -26.04 -23.03 10.47
N SER A 95 -26.11 -23.92 11.43
CA SER A 95 -26.37 -25.33 11.17
C SER A 95 -27.73 -25.57 10.53
N CYS A 96 -28.78 -24.87 10.98
CA CYS A 96 -30.10 -24.92 10.34
C CYS A 96 -30.07 -24.40 8.88
N ILE A 97 -29.33 -23.32 8.64
CA ILE A 97 -29.13 -22.77 7.29
C ILE A 97 -28.42 -23.82 6.40
N MET A 98 -27.42 -24.53 6.91
CA MET A 98 -26.70 -25.56 6.16
C MET A 98 -27.60 -26.76 5.85
N VAL A 99 -28.44 -27.18 6.78
CA VAL A 99 -29.42 -28.26 6.54
C VAL A 99 -30.45 -27.82 5.50
N ALA A 100 -30.95 -26.59 5.55
CA ALA A 100 -31.87 -26.04 4.55
C ALA A 100 -31.21 -25.95 3.17
N SER A 101 -29.97 -25.52 3.08
CA SER A 101 -29.16 -25.49 1.87
C SER A 101 -28.99 -26.89 1.25
N GLY A 102 -28.69 -27.90 2.07
CA GLY A 102 -28.66 -29.30 1.65
C GLY A 102 -30.01 -29.80 1.12
N ALA A 103 -31.11 -29.45 1.82
CA ALA A 103 -32.46 -29.79 1.38
C ALA A 103 -32.83 -29.14 0.03
N LEU A 104 -32.42 -27.88 -0.19
CA LEU A 104 -32.57 -27.19 -1.47
C LEU A 104 -31.86 -27.93 -2.60
N THR A 105 -30.67 -28.42 -2.35
CA THR A 105 -29.92 -29.23 -3.31
C THR A 105 -30.62 -30.57 -3.62
N LEU A 106 -31.29 -31.19 -2.63
CA LEU A 106 -32.11 -32.37 -2.84
C LEU A 106 -33.33 -32.08 -3.74
N LEU A 107 -33.98 -30.93 -3.55
CA LEU A 107 -35.14 -30.51 -4.36
C LEU A 107 -34.77 -30.13 -5.80
N ARG A 108 -33.49 -29.89 -6.07
CA ARG A 108 -32.95 -29.52 -7.38
C ARG A 108 -33.52 -30.36 -8.52
N HIS A 109 -33.64 -31.65 -8.33
CA HIS A 109 -34.14 -32.55 -9.37
C HIS A 109 -35.61 -32.28 -9.75
N ARG A 110 -36.44 -31.93 -8.77
CA ARG A 110 -37.85 -31.60 -9.03
C ARG A 110 -37.96 -30.30 -9.84
N VAL A 111 -37.19 -29.31 -9.46
CA VAL A 111 -37.14 -28.02 -10.17
C VAL A 111 -36.68 -28.21 -11.62
N LEU A 112 -35.60 -28.99 -11.81
CA LEU A 112 -35.07 -29.22 -13.16
C LEU A 112 -35.99 -30.09 -14.05
N HIS A 113 -36.69 -31.06 -13.45
CA HIS A 113 -37.60 -31.92 -14.18
C HIS A 113 -38.88 -31.21 -14.64
N ALA A 114 -39.34 -30.19 -13.90
CA ALA A 114 -40.51 -29.40 -14.29
C ALA A 114 -40.32 -28.69 -15.64
N TYR A 115 -39.08 -28.36 -16.02
CA TYR A 115 -38.77 -27.71 -17.29
C TYR A 115 -38.67 -28.68 -18.48
N GLU A 116 -38.50 -29.97 -18.25
CA GLU A 116 -38.38 -30.96 -19.33
C GLU A 116 -39.73 -31.25 -20.02
N HIS A 117 -40.83 -30.91 -19.36
CA HIS A 117 -42.21 -31.16 -19.85
C HIS A 117 -42.88 -29.89 -20.43
N ALA A 118 -42.20 -28.73 -20.40
CA ALA A 118 -42.75 -27.51 -20.98
C ALA A 118 -42.43 -27.39 -22.48
N GLY A 119 -43.26 -26.68 -23.23
CA GLY A 119 -42.98 -26.39 -24.64
C GLY A 119 -41.64 -25.70 -24.82
N ARG A 120 -40.91 -25.97 -25.92
CA ARG A 120 -39.49 -25.58 -26.12
C ARG A 120 -39.24 -24.09 -25.85
N MET A 121 -40.12 -23.20 -26.32
CA MET A 121 -39.97 -21.75 -26.12
C MET A 121 -40.24 -21.35 -24.66
N GLN A 122 -41.29 -21.91 -24.03
CA GLN A 122 -41.60 -21.65 -22.62
C GLN A 122 -40.49 -22.15 -21.69
N ALA A 123 -39.93 -23.34 -22.01
CA ALA A 123 -38.80 -23.87 -21.27
C ALA A 123 -37.54 -22.98 -21.37
N GLN A 124 -37.28 -22.40 -22.53
CA GLN A 124 -36.14 -21.46 -22.71
C GLN A 124 -36.34 -20.18 -21.91
N ILE A 125 -37.55 -19.59 -21.94
CA ILE A 125 -37.85 -18.37 -21.17
C ILE A 125 -37.77 -18.66 -19.68
N ALA A 126 -38.37 -19.72 -19.19
CA ALA A 126 -38.34 -20.12 -17.80
C ALA A 126 -36.91 -20.40 -17.31
N CYS A 127 -36.07 -21.05 -18.14
CA CYS A 127 -34.65 -21.25 -17.84
C CYS A 127 -33.86 -19.91 -17.80
N ALA A 128 -34.16 -18.96 -18.69
CA ALA A 128 -33.48 -17.66 -18.69
C ALA A 128 -33.87 -16.85 -17.45
N LEU A 129 -35.14 -16.83 -17.07
CA LEU A 129 -35.63 -16.15 -15.86
C LEU A 129 -35.02 -16.77 -14.61
N ARG A 130 -34.99 -18.10 -14.50
CA ARG A 130 -34.33 -18.80 -13.40
C ARG A 130 -32.86 -18.44 -13.31
N ASP A 131 -32.14 -18.51 -14.43
CA ASP A 131 -30.70 -18.21 -14.45
C ASP A 131 -30.47 -16.74 -14.07
N GLY A 132 -31.27 -15.80 -14.55
CA GLY A 132 -31.19 -14.39 -14.16
C GLY A 132 -31.42 -14.19 -12.66
N LEU A 133 -32.48 -14.82 -12.10
CA LEU A 133 -32.74 -14.75 -10.66
C LEU A 133 -31.59 -15.36 -9.80
N VAL A 134 -31.06 -16.49 -10.25
CA VAL A 134 -29.93 -17.13 -9.56
C VAL A 134 -28.68 -16.25 -9.63
N LEU A 135 -28.38 -15.67 -10.80
CA LEU A 135 -27.22 -14.76 -10.94
C LEU A 135 -27.36 -13.54 -10.04
N VAL A 136 -28.52 -12.90 -10.02
CA VAL A 136 -28.77 -11.76 -9.13
C VAL A 136 -28.61 -12.17 -7.65
N ALA A 137 -29.24 -13.27 -7.25
CA ALA A 137 -29.16 -13.75 -5.86
C ALA A 137 -27.72 -14.09 -5.45
N VAL A 138 -26.97 -14.77 -6.33
CA VAL A 138 -25.58 -15.13 -6.04
C VAL A 138 -24.66 -13.91 -6.04
N THR A 139 -24.89 -12.92 -6.90
CA THR A 139 -24.15 -11.63 -6.86
C THR A 139 -24.39 -10.90 -5.54
N VAL A 140 -25.65 -10.79 -5.09
CA VAL A 140 -25.98 -10.17 -3.80
C VAL A 140 -25.35 -10.96 -2.64
N ILE A 141 -25.42 -12.28 -2.67
CA ILE A 141 -24.76 -13.11 -1.65
C ILE A 141 -23.25 -12.88 -1.68
N SER A 142 -22.64 -12.80 -2.86
CA SER A 142 -21.19 -12.56 -2.98
C SER A 142 -20.76 -11.20 -2.45
N PHE A 143 -21.60 -10.18 -2.61
CA PHE A 143 -21.38 -8.90 -1.94
C PHE A 143 -21.35 -9.09 -0.42
N PHE A 144 -22.30 -9.78 0.16
CA PHE A 144 -22.28 -10.09 1.60
C PHE A 144 -21.12 -11.00 2.03
N LEU A 145 -20.62 -11.89 1.15
CA LEU A 145 -19.44 -12.70 1.42
C LEU A 145 -18.17 -11.83 1.57
N LEU A 146 -18.08 -10.78 0.75
CA LEU A 146 -16.95 -9.86 0.81
C LEU A 146 -17.03 -8.92 2.02
N GLU A 147 -18.23 -8.49 2.41
CA GLU A 147 -18.40 -7.41 3.38
C GLU A 147 -18.65 -7.89 4.83
N ILE A 148 -19.52 -8.88 5.04
CA ILE A 148 -19.94 -9.30 6.41
C ILE A 148 -18.77 -9.70 7.31
N PRO A 149 -17.71 -10.38 6.83
CA PRO A 149 -16.66 -10.84 7.73
C PRO A 149 -15.98 -9.72 8.52
N TRP A 150 -15.83 -8.54 7.97
CA TRP A 150 -14.96 -7.50 8.47
C TRP A 150 -15.58 -6.08 8.50
N ASN A 151 -16.56 -5.80 7.62
CA ASN A 151 -17.10 -4.45 7.47
C ASN A 151 -18.20 -4.17 8.51
N THR A 152 -17.84 -3.43 9.55
CA THR A 152 -18.76 -3.03 10.62
C THR A 152 -19.75 -1.95 10.19
N PHE A 153 -19.46 -1.19 9.11
CA PHE A 153 -20.30 -0.12 8.55
C PHE A 153 -21.11 -0.57 7.33
N LEU A 154 -21.23 -1.87 7.09
CA LEU A 154 -21.92 -2.44 5.92
C LEU A 154 -23.30 -1.83 5.63
N PHE A 155 -24.08 -1.57 6.67
CA PHE A 155 -25.45 -1.04 6.53
C PHE A 155 -25.49 0.50 6.43
N GLU A 156 -24.36 1.17 6.54
CA GLU A 156 -24.19 2.61 6.37
C GLU A 156 -23.69 2.99 4.98
N LEU A 157 -23.35 1.99 4.16
CA LEU A 157 -22.86 2.20 2.79
C LEU A 157 -23.88 2.99 1.95
N LYS A 158 -23.40 4.00 1.24
CA LYS A 158 -24.22 4.74 0.27
C LYS A 158 -24.74 3.80 -0.81
N LEU A 159 -26.01 3.96 -1.20
CA LEU A 159 -26.65 3.10 -2.22
C LEU A 159 -25.87 3.09 -3.54
N SER A 160 -25.28 4.23 -3.94
CA SER A 160 -24.42 4.32 -5.14
C SER A 160 -23.24 3.36 -5.06
N TYR A 161 -22.57 3.30 -3.92
CA TYR A 161 -21.44 2.40 -3.73
C TYR A 161 -21.85 0.93 -3.69
N VAL A 162 -22.98 0.61 -3.06
CA VAL A 162 -23.55 -0.75 -3.12
C VAL A 162 -23.81 -1.19 -4.55
N ILE A 163 -24.38 -0.30 -5.39
CA ILE A 163 -24.64 -0.60 -6.81
C ILE A 163 -23.32 -0.84 -7.56
N ILE A 164 -22.30 -0.01 -7.36
CA ILE A 164 -20.99 -0.18 -7.99
C ILE A 164 -20.39 -1.54 -7.62
N ASN A 165 -20.37 -1.89 -6.32
CA ASN A 165 -19.89 -3.18 -5.86
C ASN A 165 -20.64 -4.34 -6.51
N LEU A 166 -21.97 -4.29 -6.56
CA LEU A 166 -22.79 -5.34 -7.19
C LEU A 166 -22.49 -5.47 -8.68
N VAL A 167 -22.30 -4.36 -9.40
CA VAL A 167 -21.94 -4.38 -10.83
C VAL A 167 -20.56 -5.04 -11.02
N LEU A 168 -19.55 -4.64 -10.26
CA LEU A 168 -18.20 -5.20 -10.34
C LEU A 168 -18.21 -6.71 -10.02
N ILE A 169 -18.92 -7.12 -8.97
CA ILE A 169 -19.06 -8.53 -8.57
C ILE A 169 -19.81 -9.35 -9.64
N ALA A 170 -20.76 -8.77 -10.35
CA ALA A 170 -21.53 -9.47 -11.39
C ALA A 170 -20.70 -9.78 -12.64
N ILE A 171 -19.70 -8.96 -12.97
CA ILE A 171 -18.89 -9.09 -14.20
C ILE A 171 -18.29 -10.49 -14.37
N PRO A 172 -17.50 -11.05 -13.42
CA PRO A 172 -16.94 -12.39 -13.54
C PRO A 172 -18.03 -13.49 -13.67
N TYR A 173 -19.16 -13.34 -12.97
CA TYR A 173 -20.27 -14.28 -13.10
C TYR A 173 -20.85 -14.27 -14.52
N ILE A 174 -21.07 -13.10 -15.11
CA ILE A 174 -21.64 -12.98 -16.46
C ILE A 174 -20.67 -13.55 -17.50
N ILE A 175 -19.40 -13.22 -17.42
CA ILE A 175 -18.36 -13.73 -18.33
C ILE A 175 -18.30 -15.26 -18.26
N LEU A 176 -18.17 -15.82 -17.06
CA LEU A 176 -18.07 -17.25 -16.86
C LEU A 176 -19.38 -17.99 -17.14
N TYR A 177 -20.54 -17.35 -17.00
CA TYR A 177 -21.84 -17.89 -17.44
C TYR A 177 -21.88 -18.13 -18.96
N VAL A 178 -21.36 -17.17 -19.75
CA VAL A 178 -21.28 -17.31 -21.22
C VAL A 178 -20.25 -18.37 -21.60
N ILE A 179 -19.02 -18.30 -21.10
CA ILE A 179 -17.94 -19.26 -21.40
C ILE A 179 -18.34 -20.67 -20.95
N GLY A 180 -18.83 -20.81 -19.74
CA GLY A 180 -19.18 -22.05 -19.08
C GLY A 180 -20.46 -22.71 -19.60
N ASN A 181 -21.13 -22.12 -20.61
CA ASN A 181 -22.38 -22.64 -21.15
C ASN A 181 -23.49 -22.79 -20.10
N ARG A 182 -23.71 -21.78 -19.29
CA ARG A 182 -24.75 -21.74 -18.25
C ARG A 182 -24.61 -22.83 -17.17
N ARG A 183 -23.38 -23.34 -16.96
CA ARG A 183 -23.14 -24.36 -15.95
C ARG A 183 -22.87 -23.69 -14.59
N GLY A 184 -23.69 -23.97 -13.59
CA GLY A 184 -23.48 -23.49 -12.23
C GLY A 184 -22.14 -23.92 -11.62
N SER A 185 -21.59 -25.07 -12.04
CA SER A 185 -20.26 -25.52 -11.55
C SER A 185 -19.10 -24.61 -11.95
N VAL A 186 -19.19 -23.91 -13.07
CA VAL A 186 -18.17 -22.94 -13.49
C VAL A 186 -18.27 -21.66 -12.64
N LEU A 187 -19.47 -21.31 -12.22
CA LEU A 187 -19.74 -20.14 -11.39
C LEU A 187 -19.36 -20.34 -9.90
N LEU A 188 -18.95 -21.54 -9.53
CA LEU A 188 -18.32 -21.76 -8.21
C LEU A 188 -16.93 -21.11 -8.11
N ILE A 189 -16.27 -20.82 -9.23
CA ILE A 189 -14.95 -20.15 -9.25
C ILE A 189 -15.07 -18.76 -8.64
N PRO A 190 -15.85 -17.79 -9.20
CA PRO A 190 -15.96 -16.46 -8.59
C PRO A 190 -16.57 -16.52 -7.18
N LEU A 191 -17.52 -17.44 -6.91
CA LEU A 191 -18.07 -17.62 -5.57
C LEU A 191 -16.97 -17.96 -4.54
N ALA A 192 -16.10 -18.91 -4.87
CA ALA A 192 -14.98 -19.30 -4.01
C ALA A 192 -13.97 -18.16 -3.84
N THR A 193 -13.65 -17.44 -4.92
CA THR A 193 -12.77 -16.27 -4.86
C THR A 193 -13.31 -15.22 -3.89
N TYR A 194 -14.57 -14.83 -4.00
CA TYR A 194 -15.16 -13.83 -3.09
C TYR A 194 -15.25 -14.32 -1.65
N ALA A 195 -15.54 -15.61 -1.43
CA ALA A 195 -15.52 -16.17 -0.07
C ALA A 195 -14.12 -16.14 0.55
N VAL A 196 -13.09 -16.51 -0.22
CA VAL A 196 -11.70 -16.47 0.24
C VAL A 196 -11.25 -15.05 0.51
N MET A 197 -11.52 -14.12 -0.41
CA MET A 197 -11.14 -12.71 -0.24
C MET A 197 -11.81 -12.07 0.98
N GLY A 198 -13.11 -12.32 1.21
CA GLY A 198 -13.80 -11.78 2.39
C GLY A 198 -13.25 -12.33 3.72
N ILE A 199 -12.87 -13.62 3.76
CA ILE A 199 -12.25 -14.23 4.95
C ILE A 199 -10.81 -13.72 5.12
N ALA A 200 -10.04 -13.60 4.03
CA ALA A 200 -8.69 -13.06 4.09
C ALA A 200 -8.70 -11.61 4.58
N GLN A 201 -9.61 -10.77 4.04
CA GLN A 201 -9.79 -9.39 4.51
C GLN A 201 -10.15 -9.31 6.00
N PHE A 202 -10.95 -10.25 6.50
CA PHE A 202 -11.25 -10.32 7.94
C PHE A 202 -9.97 -10.48 8.76
N PHE A 203 -9.10 -11.42 8.41
CA PHE A 203 -7.86 -11.65 9.14
C PHE A 203 -6.84 -10.51 8.95
N VAL A 204 -6.75 -9.93 7.76
CA VAL A 204 -5.89 -8.76 7.52
C VAL A 204 -6.37 -7.56 8.36
N ALA A 205 -7.68 -7.32 8.42
CA ALA A 205 -8.24 -6.26 9.26
C ALA A 205 -8.03 -6.52 10.75
N GLU A 206 -8.06 -7.81 11.19
CA GLU A 206 -7.87 -8.17 12.60
C GLU A 206 -6.40 -8.11 13.04
N PHE A 207 -5.48 -8.57 12.19
CA PHE A 207 -4.06 -8.67 12.55
C PHE A 207 -3.23 -7.43 12.18
N LYS A 208 -3.56 -6.79 11.06
CA LYS A 208 -2.80 -5.63 10.52
C LYS A 208 -3.55 -4.31 10.60
N SER A 209 -4.82 -4.30 11.03
CA SER A 209 -5.69 -3.11 10.99
C SER A 209 -5.74 -2.41 9.62
N SER A 210 -5.51 -3.15 8.55
CA SER A 210 -5.39 -2.67 7.17
C SER A 210 -6.41 -3.34 6.23
N ALA A 211 -6.46 -2.89 4.97
CA ALA A 211 -7.18 -3.55 3.89
C ALA A 211 -6.23 -4.37 3.01
N ILE A 212 -6.75 -5.42 2.34
CA ILE A 212 -6.01 -6.12 1.30
C ILE A 212 -5.87 -5.18 0.09
N LEU A 213 -4.64 -4.91 -0.30
CA LEU A 213 -4.29 -4.09 -1.45
C LEU A 213 -4.02 -4.96 -2.69
N PRO A 214 -4.08 -4.39 -3.90
CA PRO A 214 -3.68 -5.11 -5.12
C PRO A 214 -2.25 -5.66 -5.06
N SER A 215 -1.31 -4.94 -4.46
CA SER A 215 0.08 -5.35 -4.23
C SER A 215 0.22 -6.62 -3.38
N ASP A 216 -0.63 -6.81 -2.36
CA ASP A 216 -0.60 -8.00 -1.50
C ASP A 216 -0.83 -9.31 -2.29
N LEU A 217 -1.54 -9.24 -3.42
CA LEU A 217 -1.74 -10.42 -4.27
C LEU A 217 -0.43 -10.88 -4.94
N LEU A 218 0.51 -9.99 -5.16
CA LEU A 218 1.83 -10.30 -5.71
C LEU A 218 2.75 -10.90 -4.63
N ALA A 219 2.57 -10.47 -3.38
CA ALA A 219 3.32 -10.95 -2.21
C ALA A 219 2.71 -12.20 -1.54
N LEU A 220 1.75 -12.89 -2.18
CA LEU A 220 1.00 -14.01 -1.57
C LEU A 220 1.92 -15.15 -1.07
N GLY A 221 3.05 -15.36 -1.74
CA GLY A 221 4.06 -16.37 -1.35
C GLY A 221 4.71 -16.04 -0.01
N THR A 222 5.06 -14.80 0.21
CA THR A 222 5.65 -14.28 1.45
C THR A 222 4.64 -14.33 2.59
N ALA A 223 3.40 -13.87 2.35
CA ALA A 223 2.33 -13.91 3.34
C ALA A 223 2.04 -15.34 3.83
N LEU A 224 2.09 -16.33 2.96
CA LEU A 224 1.92 -17.75 3.34
C LEU A 224 3.08 -18.28 4.20
N SER A 225 4.30 -17.81 4.02
CA SER A 225 5.46 -18.24 4.79
C SER A 225 5.44 -17.74 6.24
N VAL A 226 4.89 -16.53 6.45
CA VAL A 226 4.80 -15.88 7.78
C VAL A 226 3.55 -16.31 8.55
N SER A 227 2.53 -16.87 7.87
CA SER A 227 1.25 -17.23 8.48
C SER A 227 1.31 -18.25 9.64
N GLY A 228 2.43 -18.96 9.79
CA GLY A 228 2.62 -19.97 10.85
C GLY A 228 2.67 -19.43 12.28
N GLY A 229 2.89 -18.14 12.47
CA GLY A 229 2.92 -17.47 13.78
C GLY A 229 1.56 -16.99 14.30
N TYR A 230 0.51 -17.01 13.47
CA TYR A 230 -0.81 -16.47 13.83
C TYR A 230 -1.82 -17.54 14.22
N SER A 231 -2.68 -17.23 15.19
CA SER A 231 -3.79 -18.09 15.60
C SER A 231 -5.08 -17.67 14.91
N PHE A 232 -5.53 -18.44 13.91
CA PHE A 232 -6.73 -18.15 13.12
C PHE A 232 -7.99 -18.65 13.82
N VAL A 233 -8.77 -17.76 14.42
CA VAL A 233 -10.04 -18.10 15.12
C VAL A 233 -11.23 -17.58 14.31
N LEU A 234 -12.18 -18.48 13.98
CA LEU A 234 -13.40 -18.09 13.28
C LEU A 234 -14.42 -17.51 14.26
N SER A 235 -14.76 -16.24 14.07
CA SER A 235 -15.82 -15.53 14.77
C SER A 235 -17.19 -15.72 14.10
N VAL A 236 -18.21 -15.02 14.60
CA VAL A 236 -19.60 -15.12 14.09
C VAL A 236 -19.69 -14.66 12.63
N GLN A 237 -19.03 -13.57 12.28
CA GLN A 237 -19.16 -12.92 10.95
C GLN A 237 -18.57 -13.80 9.83
N PRO A 238 -17.34 -14.31 9.88
CA PRO A 238 -16.82 -15.26 8.91
C PRO A 238 -17.69 -16.51 8.74
N LEU A 239 -18.28 -17.01 9.81
CA LEU A 239 -19.16 -18.19 9.74
C LEU A 239 -20.48 -17.88 9.03
N ILE A 240 -21.08 -16.71 9.22
CA ILE A 240 -22.26 -16.29 8.45
C ILE A 240 -21.89 -16.22 6.98
N ALA A 241 -20.76 -15.63 6.62
CA ALA A 241 -20.28 -15.56 5.24
C ALA A 241 -20.13 -16.95 4.61
N LEU A 242 -19.39 -17.85 5.26
CA LEU A 242 -19.21 -19.21 4.77
C LEU A 242 -20.54 -19.98 4.63
N SER A 243 -21.50 -19.73 5.54
CA SER A 243 -22.86 -20.30 5.43
C SER A 243 -23.60 -19.77 4.21
N LEU A 244 -23.49 -18.46 3.93
CA LEU A 244 -24.04 -17.85 2.73
C LEU A 244 -23.40 -18.39 1.45
N ALA A 245 -22.09 -18.66 1.45
CA ALA A 245 -21.41 -19.29 0.32
C ALA A 245 -21.98 -20.68 0.00
N ALA A 246 -22.29 -21.48 1.00
CA ALA A 246 -22.93 -22.79 0.80
C ALA A 246 -24.35 -22.65 0.24
N VAL A 247 -25.12 -21.64 0.66
CA VAL A 247 -26.44 -21.35 0.09
C VAL A 247 -26.30 -20.94 -1.38
N ALA A 248 -25.35 -20.06 -1.72
CA ALA A 248 -25.09 -19.64 -3.09
C ALA A 248 -24.69 -20.84 -3.98
N ALA A 249 -23.83 -21.74 -3.47
CA ALA A 249 -23.48 -22.96 -4.18
C ALA A 249 -24.71 -23.85 -4.45
N SER A 250 -25.62 -23.95 -3.48
CA SER A 250 -26.89 -24.69 -3.67
C SER A 250 -27.78 -24.05 -4.73
N LEU A 251 -27.85 -22.71 -4.78
CA LEU A 251 -28.56 -21.97 -5.85
C LEU A 251 -27.92 -22.21 -7.22
N LEU A 252 -26.59 -22.14 -7.31
CA LEU A 252 -25.86 -22.43 -8.55
C LEU A 252 -26.10 -23.86 -9.05
N SER A 253 -26.38 -24.83 -8.15
CA SER A 253 -26.73 -26.19 -8.51
C SER A 253 -27.99 -26.30 -9.37
N LEU A 254 -28.87 -25.29 -9.30
CA LEU A 254 -30.10 -25.23 -10.13
C LEU A 254 -29.84 -24.89 -11.59
N MET A 255 -28.64 -24.40 -11.93
CA MET A 255 -28.31 -24.00 -13.30
C MET A 255 -27.76 -25.16 -14.11
N ARG A 256 -28.35 -25.37 -15.27
CA ARG A 256 -27.94 -26.42 -16.22
C ARG A 256 -27.85 -25.87 -17.65
N PRO A 257 -26.88 -26.38 -18.44
CA PRO A 257 -26.86 -26.10 -19.86
C PRO A 257 -28.15 -26.63 -20.51
N LEU A 258 -28.64 -25.90 -21.52
CA LEU A 258 -29.72 -26.36 -22.31
C LEU A 258 -29.39 -27.71 -22.98
N PRO A 259 -30.36 -28.68 -23.06
CA PRO A 259 -30.15 -29.92 -23.78
C PRO A 259 -29.71 -29.62 -25.21
N ARG A 260 -28.61 -30.24 -25.64
CA ARG A 260 -28.16 -30.16 -27.02
C ARG A 260 -28.96 -31.15 -27.85
N PRO A 261 -29.40 -30.79 -29.07
CA PRO A 261 -29.97 -31.77 -29.97
C PRO A 261 -29.00 -32.96 -30.14
N ALA A 262 -29.51 -34.16 -29.98
CA ALA A 262 -28.68 -35.39 -30.05
C ALA A 262 -27.97 -35.56 -31.40
N GLU A 263 -28.54 -34.98 -32.46
CA GLU A 263 -28.11 -35.06 -33.85
C GLU A 263 -26.97 -34.09 -34.23
N LEU A 264 -26.54 -33.18 -33.32
CA LEU A 264 -25.46 -32.26 -33.63
C LEU A 264 -24.12 -33.01 -33.74
N GLY A 265 -23.54 -33.04 -34.94
CA GLY A 265 -22.23 -33.59 -35.23
C GLY A 265 -21.08 -32.91 -34.44
N LYS A 266 -19.86 -33.45 -34.51
CA LYS A 266 -18.69 -32.89 -33.79
C LYS A 266 -18.38 -31.44 -34.20
N ARG A 267 -18.42 -31.12 -35.49
CA ARG A 267 -18.09 -29.78 -36.04
C ARG A 267 -18.94 -28.63 -35.47
N PRO A 268 -20.30 -28.68 -35.48
CA PRO A 268 -21.09 -27.60 -34.90
C PRO A 268 -20.98 -27.50 -33.37
N ARG A 269 -20.60 -28.58 -32.65
CA ARG A 269 -20.29 -28.54 -31.21
C ARG A 269 -19.02 -27.73 -30.91
N VAL A 270 -17.98 -27.94 -31.73
CA VAL A 270 -16.71 -27.19 -31.61
C VAL A 270 -17.00 -25.71 -31.92
N LEU A 271 -17.68 -25.41 -33.02
CA LEU A 271 -18.00 -24.03 -33.41
C LEU A 271 -18.78 -23.28 -32.33
N LEU A 272 -19.79 -23.88 -31.72
CA LEU A 272 -20.56 -23.27 -30.64
C LEU A 272 -19.73 -23.05 -29.38
N THR A 273 -18.77 -23.93 -29.10
CA THR A 273 -17.85 -23.77 -27.95
C THR A 273 -16.87 -22.65 -28.22
N SER A 274 -16.26 -22.61 -29.41
CA SER A 274 -15.37 -21.54 -29.83
C SER A 274 -16.07 -20.18 -29.84
N ALA A 275 -17.31 -20.10 -30.36
CA ALA A 275 -18.08 -18.85 -30.35
C ALA A 275 -18.31 -18.29 -28.92
N ARG A 276 -18.52 -19.16 -27.93
CA ARG A 276 -18.70 -18.74 -26.52
C ARG A 276 -17.38 -18.25 -25.91
N ILE A 277 -16.27 -18.92 -26.19
CA ILE A 277 -14.95 -18.48 -25.75
C ILE A 277 -14.63 -17.12 -26.36
N VAL A 278 -14.84 -16.95 -27.68
CA VAL A 278 -14.66 -15.66 -28.34
C VAL A 278 -15.56 -14.58 -27.73
N ALA A 279 -16.85 -14.88 -27.47
CA ALA A 279 -17.74 -13.93 -26.81
C ALA A 279 -17.23 -13.55 -25.41
N GLY A 280 -16.71 -14.50 -24.62
CA GLY A 280 -16.10 -14.22 -23.33
C GLY A 280 -14.84 -13.36 -23.45
N CYS A 281 -13.96 -13.64 -24.41
CA CYS A 281 -12.78 -12.81 -24.66
C CYS A 281 -13.17 -11.37 -25.08
N VAL A 282 -14.19 -11.22 -25.92
CA VAL A 282 -14.71 -9.89 -26.28
C VAL A 282 -15.26 -9.15 -25.07
N MET A 283 -15.97 -9.84 -24.18
CA MET A 283 -16.45 -9.22 -22.93
C MET A 283 -15.31 -8.78 -22.03
N ILE A 284 -14.26 -9.59 -21.87
CA ILE A 284 -13.07 -9.21 -21.10
C ILE A 284 -12.40 -7.97 -21.73
N ALA A 285 -12.23 -7.96 -23.06
CA ALA A 285 -11.67 -6.82 -23.77
C ALA A 285 -12.52 -5.54 -23.62
N LEU A 286 -13.85 -5.68 -23.63
CA LEU A 286 -14.76 -4.55 -23.38
C LEU A 286 -14.66 -4.03 -21.96
N VAL A 287 -14.55 -4.90 -20.95
CA VAL A 287 -14.33 -4.50 -19.55
C VAL A 287 -12.98 -3.79 -19.43
N GLY A 288 -11.92 -4.32 -20.05
CA GLY A 288 -10.63 -3.67 -20.10
C GLY A 288 -10.68 -2.29 -20.77
N ALA A 289 -11.36 -2.16 -21.92
CA ALA A 289 -11.53 -0.87 -22.58
C ALA A 289 -12.33 0.13 -21.73
N LEU A 290 -13.38 -0.33 -21.03
CA LEU A 290 -14.16 0.51 -20.14
C LEU A 290 -13.34 0.98 -18.93
N SER A 291 -12.47 0.14 -18.38
CA SER A 291 -11.61 0.52 -17.26
C SER A 291 -10.60 1.61 -17.61
N HIS A 292 -10.30 1.83 -18.91
CA HIS A 292 -9.47 2.96 -19.36
C HIS A 292 -10.26 4.26 -19.56
N THR A 293 -11.56 4.17 -19.85
CA THR A 293 -12.39 5.35 -20.17
C THR A 293 -13.20 5.86 -18.98
N VAL A 294 -13.49 4.97 -18.03
CA VAL A 294 -14.32 5.23 -16.84
C VAL A 294 -13.43 5.15 -15.61
N SER A 295 -13.24 6.29 -14.93
CA SER A 295 -12.53 6.36 -13.65
C SER A 295 -13.51 6.24 -12.50
N LEU A 296 -13.31 5.26 -11.62
CA LEU A 296 -14.16 5.07 -10.45
C LEU A 296 -14.09 6.27 -9.50
N CYS A 297 -12.93 6.86 -9.33
CA CYS A 297 -12.74 8.06 -8.49
C CYS A 297 -13.38 9.30 -9.12
N ARG A 298 -12.99 9.65 -10.33
CA ARG A 298 -13.45 10.87 -11.00
C ARG A 298 -14.95 10.85 -11.33
N ASP A 299 -15.45 9.73 -11.89
CA ASP A 299 -16.79 9.68 -12.46
C ASP A 299 -17.86 9.26 -11.45
N PHE A 300 -17.48 8.55 -10.38
CA PHE A 300 -18.40 8.06 -9.33
C PHE A 300 -18.08 8.58 -7.93
N GLY A 301 -17.01 9.38 -7.78
CA GLY A 301 -16.65 10.03 -6.53
C GLY A 301 -16.18 9.05 -5.45
N LEU A 302 -15.53 7.94 -5.85
CA LEU A 302 -14.82 7.10 -4.89
C LEU A 302 -13.63 7.88 -4.34
N GLN A 303 -13.43 7.75 -3.05
CA GLN A 303 -12.28 8.34 -2.37
C GLN A 303 -11.18 7.29 -2.23
N GLU A 304 -9.96 7.73 -2.27
CA GLU A 304 -8.78 6.95 -1.95
C GLU A 304 -8.08 7.61 -0.77
N SER A 305 -7.75 6.81 0.21
CA SER A 305 -6.88 7.19 1.31
C SER A 305 -6.08 5.96 1.67
N PHE A 306 -4.80 6.06 1.53
CA PHE A 306 -3.90 4.96 1.86
C PHE A 306 -3.56 4.94 3.34
N TRP A 307 -3.61 6.10 4.00
CA TRP A 307 -3.46 6.18 5.45
C TRP A 307 -4.58 5.45 6.19
N ASP A 308 -5.81 5.57 5.72
CA ASP A 308 -6.98 4.85 6.26
C ASP A 308 -7.63 3.97 5.18
N ALA A 309 -6.83 3.10 4.55
CA ALA A 309 -7.31 2.18 3.52
C ALA A 309 -8.49 1.32 4.05
N LEU A 310 -8.42 0.87 5.31
CA LEU A 310 -9.49 0.09 5.92
C LEU A 310 -10.77 0.91 6.10
N GLY A 311 -10.69 2.18 6.51
CA GLY A 311 -11.83 3.09 6.63
C GLY A 311 -12.47 3.39 5.27
N VAL A 312 -11.67 3.61 4.24
CA VAL A 312 -12.15 3.77 2.86
C VAL A 312 -12.90 2.52 2.39
N TYR A 313 -12.32 1.34 2.56
CA TYR A 313 -13.00 0.08 2.22
C TYR A 313 -14.29 -0.12 3.00
N ARG A 314 -14.32 0.23 4.30
CA ARG A 314 -15.53 0.18 5.13
C ARG A 314 -16.63 1.11 4.62
N SER A 315 -16.28 2.28 4.12
CA SER A 315 -17.24 3.31 3.67
C SER A 315 -17.72 3.14 2.23
N GLN A 316 -16.98 2.43 1.37
CA GLN A 316 -17.26 2.31 -0.06
C GLN A 316 -17.46 0.85 -0.51
N GLY A 317 -17.03 -0.12 0.28
CA GLY A 317 -17.08 -1.56 -0.01
C GLY A 317 -15.82 -2.07 -0.71
N PHE A 318 -15.52 -3.35 -0.48
CA PHE A 318 -14.29 -4.01 -0.92
C PHE A 318 -14.08 -3.95 -2.45
N ALA A 319 -15.09 -4.41 -3.24
CA ALA A 319 -14.89 -4.57 -4.67
C ALA A 319 -14.71 -3.22 -5.39
N ALA A 320 -15.38 -2.16 -4.91
CA ALA A 320 -15.25 -0.81 -5.45
C ALA A 320 -13.88 -0.23 -5.14
N SER A 321 -13.45 -0.27 -3.88
CA SER A 321 -12.14 0.26 -3.44
C SER A 321 -10.99 -0.51 -4.07
N PHE A 322 -11.04 -1.85 -4.09
CA PHE A 322 -10.00 -2.67 -4.70
C PHE A 322 -9.87 -2.43 -6.21
N ALA A 323 -11.01 -2.27 -6.93
CA ALA A 323 -11.00 -1.97 -8.36
C ALA A 323 -10.49 -0.55 -8.67
N SER A 324 -10.79 0.42 -7.81
CA SER A 324 -10.26 1.79 -7.90
C SER A 324 -8.73 1.79 -7.79
N LEU A 325 -8.19 1.12 -6.78
CA LEU A 325 -6.74 0.99 -6.62
C LEU A 325 -6.05 0.30 -7.82
N ILE A 326 -6.68 -0.75 -8.41
CA ILE A 326 -6.14 -1.37 -9.63
C ILE A 326 -6.13 -0.38 -10.81
N GLN A 327 -7.14 0.48 -10.94
CA GLN A 327 -7.17 1.48 -12.01
C GLN A 327 -6.01 2.48 -11.87
N ASN A 328 -5.75 2.93 -10.65
CA ASN A 328 -4.76 3.98 -10.37
C ASN A 328 -3.33 3.44 -10.20
N ALA A 329 -3.16 2.14 -9.92
CA ALA A 329 -1.84 1.51 -9.86
C ALA A 329 -1.12 1.44 -11.21
N ARG A 330 -1.82 1.71 -12.31
CA ARG A 330 -1.22 1.60 -13.64
C ARG A 330 -0.43 2.86 -13.98
N ILE A 331 0.86 2.69 -14.20
CA ILE A 331 1.74 3.73 -14.73
C ILE A 331 1.63 3.71 -16.26
N GLU A 332 1.25 4.84 -16.84
CA GLU A 332 1.18 5.00 -18.29
C GLU A 332 2.54 5.39 -18.86
N ALA A 333 2.85 4.88 -20.06
CA ALA A 333 4.08 5.29 -20.74
C ALA A 333 4.02 6.80 -21.07
N PRO A 334 5.14 7.54 -20.92
CA PRO A 334 5.21 8.93 -21.32
C PRO A 334 4.76 9.15 -22.77
N GLU A 335 4.26 10.35 -23.08
CA GLU A 335 3.76 10.67 -24.42
C GLU A 335 4.86 10.50 -25.48
N GLY A 336 4.53 9.77 -26.55
CA GLY A 336 5.44 9.48 -27.65
C GLY A 336 6.56 8.47 -27.34
N TYR A 337 6.53 7.84 -26.16
CA TYR A 337 7.57 6.90 -25.71
C TYR A 337 7.89 5.80 -26.73
N SER A 338 9.18 5.60 -26.94
CA SER A 338 9.74 4.49 -27.71
C SER A 338 10.92 3.85 -26.95
N ALA A 339 10.83 2.58 -26.63
CA ALA A 339 11.85 1.89 -25.84
C ALA A 339 13.26 1.92 -26.48
N SER A 340 13.34 1.87 -27.85
CA SER A 340 14.63 1.96 -28.55
C SER A 340 15.23 3.36 -28.51
N GLU A 341 14.40 4.39 -28.56
CA GLU A 341 14.83 5.79 -28.47
C GLU A 341 15.22 6.13 -27.04
N ALA A 342 14.39 5.73 -26.05
CA ALA A 342 14.71 5.86 -24.64
C ALA A 342 16.04 5.18 -24.25
N GLN A 343 16.34 4.00 -24.82
CA GLN A 343 17.64 3.35 -24.61
C GLN A 343 18.78 4.19 -25.19
N GLY A 344 18.62 4.77 -26.38
CA GLY A 344 19.65 5.63 -26.97
C GLY A 344 19.88 6.92 -26.15
N ILE A 345 18.81 7.52 -25.61
CA ILE A 345 18.88 8.67 -24.71
C ILE A 345 19.63 8.29 -23.42
N PHE A 346 19.25 7.17 -22.83
CA PHE A 346 19.89 6.66 -21.61
C PHE A 346 21.39 6.45 -21.81
N ASP A 347 21.79 5.76 -22.87
CA ASP A 347 23.20 5.47 -23.17
C ASP A 347 23.98 6.79 -23.38
N ALA A 348 23.38 7.79 -24.04
CA ALA A 348 23.99 9.11 -24.25
C ALA A 348 24.25 9.86 -22.95
N HIS A 349 23.30 9.87 -22.00
CA HIS A 349 23.47 10.50 -20.69
C HIS A 349 24.52 9.79 -19.83
N VAL A 350 24.58 8.45 -19.89
CA VAL A 350 25.66 7.68 -19.22
C VAL A 350 27.03 8.03 -19.79
N GLU A 351 27.16 8.07 -21.11
CA GLU A 351 28.43 8.47 -21.77
C GLU A 351 28.80 9.91 -21.40
N GLN A 352 27.84 10.83 -21.38
CA GLN A 352 28.07 12.22 -21.01
C GLN A 352 28.53 12.37 -19.55
N TYR A 353 27.87 11.64 -18.60
CA TYR A 353 28.36 11.58 -17.22
C TYR A 353 29.80 11.11 -17.14
N GLN A 354 30.14 10.02 -17.82
CA GLN A 354 31.50 9.48 -17.81
C GLN A 354 32.53 10.46 -18.40
N ALA A 355 32.15 11.23 -19.42
CA ALA A 355 33.01 12.23 -20.03
C ALA A 355 33.14 13.53 -19.22
N SER A 356 32.24 13.78 -18.28
CA SER A 356 32.19 15.02 -17.47
C SER A 356 32.41 14.73 -15.97
N LEU A 357 31.32 14.58 -15.22
CA LEU A 357 31.32 14.41 -13.75
C LEU A 357 32.14 13.17 -13.32
N GLY A 358 32.00 12.05 -14.03
CA GLY A 358 32.66 10.78 -13.72
C GLY A 358 34.17 10.80 -13.95
N SER A 359 34.68 11.71 -14.79
CA SER A 359 36.11 11.84 -15.11
C SER A 359 36.83 12.94 -14.33
N THR A 360 36.15 13.60 -13.40
CA THR A 360 36.80 14.63 -12.57
C THR A 360 37.85 14.02 -11.65
N GLU A 361 38.96 14.74 -11.43
CA GLU A 361 40.01 14.28 -10.52
C GLU A 361 39.46 14.06 -9.11
N ALA A 362 38.56 14.93 -8.64
CA ALA A 362 37.89 14.83 -7.35
C ALA A 362 37.11 13.50 -7.23
N ARG A 363 36.31 13.14 -8.26
CA ARG A 363 35.55 11.89 -8.27
C ARG A 363 36.46 10.67 -8.24
N ILE A 364 37.51 10.66 -9.04
CA ILE A 364 38.49 9.56 -9.10
C ILE A 364 39.18 9.37 -7.74
N GLN A 365 39.57 10.45 -7.10
CA GLN A 365 40.20 10.39 -5.74
C GLN A 365 39.23 9.85 -4.70
N ALA A 366 37.95 10.31 -4.73
CA ALA A 366 36.91 9.81 -3.84
C ALA A 366 36.64 8.32 -4.05
N GLU A 367 36.61 7.83 -5.31
CA GLU A 367 36.41 6.40 -5.61
C GLU A 367 37.50 5.51 -5.06
N VAL A 368 38.77 5.95 -5.15
CA VAL A 368 39.89 5.21 -4.58
C VAL A 368 39.79 5.18 -3.04
N GLN A 369 39.52 6.34 -2.42
CA GLN A 369 39.35 6.41 -0.98
C GLN A 369 38.17 5.57 -0.47
N PHE A 370 37.02 5.58 -1.17
CA PHE A 370 35.84 4.80 -0.77
C PHE A 370 36.17 3.31 -0.67
N GLN A 371 36.94 2.76 -1.62
CA GLN A 371 37.34 1.35 -1.60
C GLN A 371 38.28 1.02 -0.44
N GLU A 372 39.11 1.99 0.01
CA GLU A 372 40.05 1.80 1.11
C GLU A 372 39.37 1.97 2.46
N VAL A 373 38.45 2.93 2.58
CA VAL A 373 37.86 3.38 3.85
C VAL A 373 36.57 2.67 4.16
N SER A 374 35.70 2.43 3.15
CA SER A 374 34.37 1.86 3.29
C SER A 374 33.57 2.50 4.43
N PRO A 375 33.25 3.81 4.38
CA PRO A 375 32.62 4.52 5.48
C PRO A 375 31.21 4.00 5.73
N SER A 376 30.77 3.97 7.00
CA SER A 376 29.34 3.77 7.28
C SER A 376 28.54 4.98 6.82
N VAL A 377 27.34 4.74 6.33
CA VAL A 377 26.41 5.78 5.84
C VAL A 377 25.17 5.80 6.72
N VAL A 378 24.94 6.92 7.37
CA VAL A 378 23.75 7.19 8.17
C VAL A 378 22.88 8.19 7.40
N VAL A 379 21.62 7.86 7.21
CA VAL A 379 20.64 8.73 6.57
C VAL A 379 19.53 8.98 7.58
N ILE A 380 19.27 10.23 7.89
CA ILE A 380 18.16 10.66 8.74
C ILE A 380 17.18 11.45 7.88
N MET A 381 16.00 10.91 7.71
CA MET A 381 14.85 11.61 7.18
C MET A 381 14.03 12.12 8.37
N ASN A 382 14.17 13.40 8.68
CA ASN A 382 13.55 13.98 9.85
C ASN A 382 12.13 14.47 9.52
N GLU A 383 11.17 13.91 10.26
CA GLU A 383 9.74 14.18 10.09
C GLU A 383 9.44 15.68 10.13
N SER A 384 8.78 16.18 9.09
CA SER A 384 8.32 17.57 8.91
C SER A 384 9.40 18.65 9.11
N PHE A 385 10.70 18.32 9.15
CA PHE A 385 11.77 19.27 9.40
C PHE A 385 11.92 20.25 8.24
N SER A 386 11.66 21.54 8.47
CA SER A 386 11.68 22.55 7.42
C SER A 386 12.11 23.92 7.90
N ASP A 387 12.59 24.74 6.96
CA ASP A 387 12.92 26.13 7.18
C ASP A 387 11.79 27.03 6.71
N LEU A 388 10.83 27.35 7.57
CA LEU A 388 9.71 28.22 7.21
C LEU A 388 10.07 29.69 7.11
N SER A 389 11.31 30.11 7.42
CA SER A 389 11.78 31.48 7.17
C SER A 389 11.76 31.87 5.69
N ILE A 390 11.63 30.89 4.80
CA ILE A 390 11.46 31.09 3.35
C ILE A 390 10.19 31.85 2.99
N PHE A 391 9.14 31.80 3.83
CA PHE A 391 7.91 32.56 3.61
C PHE A 391 8.03 34.04 4.04
N GLY A 392 9.12 34.44 4.71
CA GLY A 392 9.36 35.80 5.17
C GLY A 392 9.31 35.93 6.69
N ASP A 393 8.82 37.06 7.17
CA ASP A 393 8.80 37.36 8.61
C ASP A 393 7.67 36.61 9.33
N LEU A 394 8.04 35.59 10.07
CA LEU A 394 7.14 34.80 10.93
C LEU A 394 6.98 35.38 12.34
N GLY A 395 7.56 36.55 12.62
CA GLY A 395 7.60 37.16 13.95
C GLY A 395 8.72 36.61 14.83
N ALA A 396 8.87 37.20 15.99
CA ALA A 396 9.89 36.85 17.01
C ALA A 396 11.35 36.78 16.52
N GLY A 397 11.63 37.22 15.29
CA GLY A 397 12.96 37.18 14.69
C GLY A 397 13.39 35.78 14.21
N TYR A 398 12.45 34.88 13.95
CA TYR A 398 12.73 33.54 13.42
C TYR A 398 13.49 33.63 12.08
N ALA A 399 14.60 32.92 11.99
CA ALA A 399 15.48 32.91 10.82
C ALA A 399 15.80 31.49 10.32
N GLY A 400 14.98 30.51 10.71
CA GLY A 400 15.15 29.08 10.37
C GLY A 400 16.06 28.33 11.33
N PRO A 401 16.32 27.03 11.07
CA PRO A 401 17.17 26.18 11.88
C PRO A 401 18.63 26.66 11.82
N GLN A 402 19.04 27.36 12.85
CA GLN A 402 20.32 28.11 12.84
C GLN A 402 21.54 27.21 13.01
N ARG A 403 21.40 26.08 13.71
CA ARG A 403 22.53 25.16 13.93
C ARG A 403 22.85 24.42 12.64
N LEU A 404 21.84 23.90 11.95
CA LEU A 404 22.01 23.31 10.62
C LEU A 404 22.66 24.30 9.65
N LYS A 405 22.18 25.56 9.63
CA LYS A 405 22.73 26.62 8.78
C LYS A 405 24.17 27.03 9.13
N SER A 406 24.62 26.74 10.33
CA SER A 406 25.98 27.11 10.78
C SER A 406 27.02 26.05 10.45
N ILE A 407 26.65 24.88 9.96
CA ILE A 407 27.59 23.81 9.57
C ILE A 407 28.31 24.25 8.30
N ASP A 408 29.60 24.51 8.43
CA ASP A 408 30.46 25.06 7.37
C ASP A 408 31.44 24.05 6.75
N ASP A 409 31.50 22.83 7.32
CA ASP A 409 32.38 21.73 6.92
C ASP A 409 31.63 20.57 6.23
N ALA A 410 30.39 20.78 5.78
CA ALA A 410 29.66 19.77 5.01
C ALA A 410 30.23 19.61 3.58
N LEU A 411 29.95 18.48 2.98
CA LEU A 411 30.18 18.24 1.56
C LEU A 411 29.20 19.06 0.71
N TYR A 412 27.91 18.90 1.03
CA TYR A 412 26.81 19.60 0.35
C TYR A 412 25.75 20.03 1.37
N THR A 413 25.16 21.19 1.10
CA THR A 413 23.96 21.71 1.78
C THR A 413 23.00 22.29 0.76
N GLY A 414 21.78 22.58 1.15
CA GLY A 414 20.79 23.22 0.29
C GLY A 414 19.39 22.80 0.65
N ASN A 415 18.49 22.85 -0.33
CA ASN A 415 17.13 22.35 -0.20
C ASN A 415 16.91 21.16 -1.13
N VAL A 416 16.18 20.17 -0.64
CA VAL A 416 15.52 19.17 -1.49
C VAL A 416 14.05 19.55 -1.67
N TYR A 417 13.51 19.22 -2.83
CA TYR A 417 12.11 19.49 -3.16
C TYR A 417 11.33 18.17 -3.12
N ALA A 418 10.44 18.08 -2.13
CA ALA A 418 9.54 16.95 -1.96
C ALA A 418 8.37 17.01 -2.95
N SER A 419 7.70 15.89 -3.15
CA SER A 419 6.48 15.81 -3.95
C SER A 419 5.20 15.83 -3.10
N ILE A 420 5.33 16.14 -1.81
CA ILE A 420 4.25 16.13 -0.82
C ILE A 420 4.39 17.28 0.17
N VAL A 421 3.31 17.61 0.88
CA VAL A 421 3.27 18.57 1.97
C VAL A 421 2.27 18.11 3.04
N GLY A 422 2.65 18.19 4.32
CA GLY A 422 1.78 17.90 5.44
C GLY A 422 1.41 16.44 5.65
N GLY A 423 2.20 15.51 5.11
CA GLY A 423 2.02 14.07 5.27
C GLY A 423 2.34 13.29 4.00
N GLY A 424 2.34 11.95 4.11
CA GLY A 424 2.72 11.08 3.00
C GLY A 424 4.22 10.75 2.99
N THR A 425 4.85 10.73 4.13
CA THR A 425 6.29 10.46 4.40
C THR A 425 6.88 9.35 3.53
N CYS A 426 6.13 8.26 3.31
CA CYS A 426 6.56 7.14 2.48
C CYS A 426 6.86 7.51 1.00
N ASN A 427 6.36 8.62 0.49
CA ASN A 427 6.66 9.09 -0.86
C ASN A 427 8.07 9.70 -0.91
N SER A 428 8.48 10.46 0.11
CA SER A 428 9.84 10.98 0.24
C SER A 428 10.87 9.87 0.51
N GLU A 429 10.49 8.85 1.32
CA GLU A 429 11.28 7.63 1.48
C GLU A 429 11.51 6.94 0.13
N PHE A 430 10.43 6.76 -0.65
CA PHE A 430 10.47 6.13 -1.96
C PHE A 430 11.39 6.90 -2.92
N GLU A 431 11.24 8.22 -3.02
CA GLU A 431 12.09 9.05 -3.88
C GLU A 431 13.58 8.92 -3.50
N PHE A 432 13.91 8.99 -2.20
CA PHE A 432 15.28 8.86 -1.73
C PHE A 432 15.85 7.45 -1.96
N LEU A 433 15.11 6.42 -1.56
CA LEU A 433 15.60 5.04 -1.58
C LEU A 433 15.71 4.46 -2.99
N THR A 434 14.83 4.85 -3.92
CA THR A 434 14.79 4.29 -5.27
C THR A 434 15.40 5.17 -6.34
N GLY A 435 15.45 6.48 -6.12
CA GLY A 435 15.83 7.46 -7.15
C GLY A 435 14.75 7.68 -8.21
N ILE A 436 13.51 7.26 -7.95
CA ILE A 436 12.37 7.43 -8.87
C ILE A 436 11.55 8.64 -8.42
N PRO A 437 11.43 9.71 -9.25
CA PRO A 437 10.61 10.86 -8.89
C PRO A 437 9.12 10.51 -8.87
N MET A 438 8.36 11.02 -7.91
CA MET A 438 6.92 10.81 -7.79
C MET A 438 6.14 11.25 -9.02
N HIS A 439 6.65 12.22 -9.78
CA HIS A 439 6.06 12.60 -11.07
C HIS A 439 5.91 11.42 -12.03
N SER A 440 6.91 10.53 -12.08
CA SER A 440 6.93 9.37 -12.99
C SER A 440 5.94 8.26 -12.64
N ILE A 441 5.37 8.27 -11.43
CA ILE A 441 4.38 7.28 -10.99
C ILE A 441 3.02 7.90 -10.66
N GLY A 442 2.94 9.24 -10.68
CA GLY A 442 1.76 10.02 -10.31
C GLY A 442 1.78 10.44 -8.84
N VAL A 443 1.72 11.76 -8.61
CA VAL A 443 1.82 12.39 -7.27
C VAL A 443 0.74 11.97 -6.28
N GLN A 444 -0.40 11.46 -6.78
CA GLN A 444 -1.49 10.96 -5.95
C GLN A 444 -1.26 9.52 -5.49
N ASN A 445 -0.25 8.86 -6.05
CA ASN A 445 0.03 7.46 -5.76
C ASN A 445 0.87 7.34 -4.48
N GLN A 446 0.73 6.18 -3.85
CA GLN A 446 1.54 5.81 -2.70
C GLN A 446 2.22 4.48 -2.97
N PRO A 447 3.49 4.53 -3.41
CA PRO A 447 4.18 3.37 -3.95
C PRO A 447 4.24 2.21 -2.97
N TYR A 448 4.43 2.46 -1.68
CA TYR A 448 4.49 1.45 -0.63
C TYR A 448 3.20 0.65 -0.48
N MET A 449 2.07 1.24 -0.85
CA MET A 449 0.74 0.63 -0.73
C MET A 449 0.24 0.04 -2.06
N MET A 450 0.83 0.45 -3.20
CA MET A 450 0.29 0.15 -4.53
C MET A 450 1.15 -0.82 -5.33
N TYR A 451 2.47 -0.83 -5.13
CA TYR A 451 3.39 -1.58 -5.97
C TYR A 451 4.15 -2.64 -5.17
N ASN A 452 4.59 -3.70 -5.85
CA ASN A 452 5.60 -4.62 -5.32
C ASN A 452 6.97 -4.11 -5.72
N LEU A 453 7.79 -3.75 -4.75
CA LEU A 453 9.09 -3.12 -4.97
C LEU A 453 10.27 -4.10 -4.97
N SER A 454 9.99 -5.42 -4.97
CA SER A 454 11.04 -6.45 -4.91
C SER A 454 12.04 -6.37 -6.07
N ASP A 455 11.56 -6.01 -7.26
CA ASP A 455 12.39 -5.88 -8.47
C ASP A 455 12.91 -4.44 -8.70
N THR A 456 12.50 -3.47 -7.87
CA THR A 456 12.93 -2.08 -7.95
C THR A 456 14.36 -1.94 -7.42
N SER A 457 15.19 -1.17 -8.10
CA SER A 457 16.50 -0.79 -7.59
C SER A 457 16.37 0.12 -6.36
N SER A 458 17.22 -0.07 -5.36
CA SER A 458 17.25 0.80 -4.18
C SER A 458 18.69 1.04 -3.70
N VAL A 459 18.89 2.15 -2.99
CA VAL A 459 20.19 2.46 -2.39
C VAL A 459 20.56 1.42 -1.32
N ALA A 460 19.60 0.88 -0.57
CA ALA A 460 19.84 -0.19 0.40
C ALA A 460 20.34 -1.48 -0.29
N LYS A 461 19.68 -1.95 -1.36
CA LYS A 461 20.17 -3.08 -2.17
C LYS A 461 21.58 -2.86 -2.71
N GLN A 462 21.89 -1.62 -3.12
CA GLN A 462 23.20 -1.29 -3.66
C GLN A 462 24.29 -1.36 -2.57
N PHE A 463 24.04 -0.86 -1.35
CA PHE A 463 24.94 -0.99 -0.22
C PHE A 463 25.07 -2.45 0.25
N ALA A 464 23.98 -3.21 0.33
CA ALA A 464 24.01 -4.64 0.62
C ALA A 464 24.89 -5.42 -0.37
N GLN A 465 24.82 -5.11 -1.68
CA GLN A 465 25.68 -5.72 -2.70
C GLN A 465 27.17 -5.37 -2.53
N MET A 466 27.47 -4.24 -1.89
CA MET A 466 28.85 -3.85 -1.52
C MET A 466 29.31 -4.47 -0.20
N GLY A 467 28.46 -5.27 0.45
CA GLY A 467 28.79 -5.96 1.72
C GLY A 467 28.49 -5.15 2.98
N TYR A 468 27.70 -4.08 2.89
CA TYR A 468 27.21 -3.35 4.05
C TYR A 468 26.07 -4.11 4.72
N GLN A 469 26.01 -4.06 6.04
CA GLN A 469 24.77 -4.37 6.74
C GLN A 469 23.80 -3.20 6.57
N THR A 470 22.54 -3.50 6.26
CA THR A 470 21.53 -2.47 5.98
C THR A 470 20.42 -2.53 7.02
N THR A 471 20.26 -1.44 7.79
CA THR A 471 19.28 -1.34 8.87
C THR A 471 18.37 -0.13 8.64
N ALA A 472 17.06 -0.35 8.67
CA ALA A 472 16.06 0.72 8.72
C ALA A 472 15.60 0.92 10.18
N ILE A 473 15.30 2.15 10.57
CA ILE A 473 14.83 2.53 11.91
C ILE A 473 13.60 3.41 11.76
N HIS A 474 12.52 3.12 12.51
CA HIS A 474 11.36 3.99 12.59
C HIS A 474 10.58 3.71 13.87
N PRO A 475 10.50 4.67 14.84
CA PRO A 475 9.90 4.46 16.15
C PRO A 475 8.37 4.48 16.13
N GLN A 476 7.77 3.70 15.21
CA GLN A 476 6.34 3.50 15.04
C GLN A 476 6.07 2.04 14.64
N PRO A 477 4.81 1.54 14.73
CA PRO A 477 4.51 0.17 14.31
C PRO A 477 4.96 -0.14 12.88
N ALA A 478 5.65 -1.26 12.69
CA ALA A 478 6.16 -1.72 11.40
C ALA A 478 5.10 -1.79 10.28
N THR A 479 3.82 -1.96 10.67
CA THR A 479 2.68 -2.00 9.75
C THR A 479 2.32 -0.65 9.13
N ASN A 480 2.78 0.47 9.72
CA ASN A 480 2.53 1.80 9.18
C ASN A 480 3.17 1.92 7.79
N TRP A 481 2.39 2.35 6.80
CA TRP A 481 2.80 2.40 5.39
C TRP A 481 3.30 1.06 4.82
N ASN A 482 2.92 -0.09 5.43
CA ASN A 482 3.38 -1.43 5.03
C ASN A 482 4.92 -1.59 5.06
N ARG A 483 5.63 -0.80 5.88
CA ARG A 483 7.11 -0.76 5.92
C ARG A 483 7.73 -2.12 6.19
N GLU A 484 7.11 -2.95 7.04
CA GLU A 484 7.57 -4.33 7.32
C GLU A 484 7.84 -5.13 6.03
N SER A 485 6.95 -5.03 5.04
CA SER A 485 7.11 -5.72 3.75
C SER A 485 8.02 -4.93 2.81
N VAL A 486 7.82 -3.61 2.74
CA VAL A 486 8.50 -2.74 1.77
C VAL A 486 10.00 -2.63 2.04
N TYR A 487 10.41 -2.48 3.28
CA TYR A 487 11.85 -2.41 3.58
C TYR A 487 12.56 -3.72 3.26
N GLN A 488 11.92 -4.88 3.48
CA GLN A 488 12.42 -6.16 3.00
C GLN A 488 12.52 -6.21 1.47
N GLU A 489 11.51 -5.72 0.75
CA GLU A 489 11.52 -5.64 -0.73
C GLU A 489 12.61 -4.70 -1.24
N LEU A 490 12.88 -3.59 -0.54
CA LEU A 490 13.94 -2.62 -0.85
C LEU A 490 15.33 -3.06 -0.38
N GLY A 491 15.46 -4.22 0.29
CA GLY A 491 16.73 -4.88 0.58
C GLY A 491 17.40 -4.44 1.87
N PHE A 492 16.63 -4.01 2.87
CA PHE A 492 17.12 -3.90 4.23
C PHE A 492 17.22 -5.29 4.87
N ASP A 493 18.33 -5.56 5.55
CA ASP A 493 18.56 -6.78 6.31
C ASP A 493 17.77 -6.80 7.61
N GLU A 494 17.56 -5.60 8.21
CA GLU A 494 16.88 -5.43 9.48
C GLU A 494 16.01 -4.17 9.47
N PHE A 495 14.88 -4.25 10.18
CA PHE A 495 13.99 -3.11 10.44
C PHE A 495 13.68 -3.04 11.94
N LEU A 496 14.12 -1.98 12.59
CA LEU A 496 13.88 -1.68 14.01
C LEU A 496 12.63 -0.77 14.10
N ASP A 497 11.56 -1.30 14.64
CA ASP A 497 10.31 -0.58 14.85
C ASP A 497 10.14 -0.14 16.32
N ILE A 498 9.01 0.42 16.68
CA ILE A 498 8.73 0.87 18.05
C ILE A 498 8.94 -0.22 19.11
N SER A 499 8.82 -1.49 18.77
CA SER A 499 9.01 -2.60 19.71
C SER A 499 10.49 -2.86 20.09
N ASP A 500 11.42 -2.29 19.31
CA ASP A 500 12.87 -2.40 19.53
C ASP A 500 13.43 -1.26 20.40
N PHE A 501 12.57 -0.37 20.88
CA PHE A 501 12.88 0.72 21.77
C PHE A 501 12.41 0.45 23.21
N ASP A 502 13.07 1.07 24.18
CA ASP A 502 12.61 1.01 25.57
C ASP A 502 11.25 1.71 25.70
N PRO A 503 10.21 1.05 26.23
CA PRO A 503 8.91 1.67 26.43
C PRO A 503 8.90 2.94 27.31
N ASP A 504 9.96 3.13 28.13
CA ASP A 504 10.15 4.29 28.98
C ASP A 504 11.02 5.37 28.32
N SER A 505 11.35 5.23 27.03
CA SER A 505 12.11 6.22 26.26
C SER A 505 11.41 7.57 26.22
N GLU A 506 12.18 8.63 26.06
CA GLU A 506 11.67 9.99 25.98
C GLU A 506 10.76 10.17 24.77
N VAL A 507 9.59 10.75 25.01
CA VAL A 507 8.61 11.13 24.00
C VAL A 507 8.46 12.64 24.00
N ILE A 508 8.62 13.25 22.85
CA ILE A 508 8.36 14.68 22.64
C ILE A 508 7.24 14.79 21.60
N HIS A 509 6.17 15.50 21.96
CA HIS A 509 5.00 15.70 21.11
C HIS A 509 4.43 14.37 20.59
N ALA A 510 4.52 14.10 19.30
CA ALA A 510 3.83 12.97 18.64
C ALA A 510 4.63 11.65 18.65
N GLY A 511 5.91 11.65 19.05
CA GLY A 511 6.74 10.46 18.92
C GLY A 511 7.94 10.44 19.87
N MET A 512 8.76 9.41 19.75
CA MET A 512 10.06 9.36 20.43
C MET A 512 10.89 10.55 20.01
N SER A 513 11.69 11.12 20.93
CA SER A 513 12.59 12.23 20.63
C SER A 513 13.61 11.84 19.57
N ASP A 514 14.06 12.82 18.79
CA ASP A 514 15.11 12.59 17.80
C ASP A 514 16.39 12.08 18.48
N THR A 515 16.69 12.52 19.69
CA THR A 515 17.81 12.00 20.51
C THR A 515 17.70 10.49 20.72
N VAL A 516 16.51 9.95 21.01
CA VAL A 516 16.31 8.50 21.23
C VAL A 516 16.60 7.71 19.94
N THR A 517 16.17 8.20 18.78
CA THR A 517 16.47 7.52 17.51
C THR A 517 17.95 7.64 17.14
N TYR A 518 18.58 8.78 17.44
CA TYR A 518 20.03 8.97 17.23
C TYR A 518 20.86 8.08 18.14
N GLU A 519 20.46 7.89 19.40
CA GLU A 519 21.10 6.90 20.28
C GLU A 519 20.97 5.48 19.71
N LYS A 520 19.81 5.11 19.15
CA LYS A 520 19.62 3.83 18.47
C LYS A 520 20.55 3.67 17.26
N ILE A 521 20.74 4.72 16.44
CA ILE A 521 21.73 4.73 15.34
C ILE A 521 23.13 4.45 15.88
N LEU A 522 23.54 5.09 16.99
CA LEU A 522 24.85 4.85 17.60
C LEU A 522 25.01 3.43 18.14
N GLU A 523 23.96 2.84 18.71
CA GLU A 523 23.92 1.43 19.11
C GLU A 523 24.19 0.53 17.90
N VAL A 524 23.45 0.69 16.81
CA VAL A 524 23.61 -0.06 15.55
C VAL A 524 25.03 0.09 15.01
N LEU A 525 25.59 1.30 15.00
CA LEU A 525 26.96 1.53 14.55
C LEU A 525 28.01 0.84 15.43
N GLN A 526 27.73 0.64 16.73
CA GLN A 526 28.66 -0.01 17.68
C GLN A 526 28.57 -1.54 17.66
N GLU A 527 27.44 -2.11 17.29
CA GLU A 527 27.21 -3.56 17.28
C GLU A 527 28.05 -4.31 16.24
N ASN A 528 28.43 -3.64 15.16
CA ASN A 528 29.18 -4.23 14.05
C ASN A 528 30.43 -3.41 13.69
N GLU A 529 31.57 -4.10 13.52
CA GLU A 529 32.82 -3.48 13.08
C GLU A 529 32.83 -3.17 11.55
N GLY A 530 31.98 -3.85 10.76
CA GLY A 530 31.88 -3.67 9.31
C GLY A 530 31.19 -2.37 8.90
N PRO A 531 31.20 -2.01 7.60
CA PRO A 531 30.50 -0.84 7.11
C PRO A 531 28.99 -1.08 7.15
N GLN A 532 28.24 -0.03 7.48
CA GLN A 532 26.79 -0.09 7.66
C GLN A 532 26.08 1.00 6.85
N PHE A 533 24.91 0.69 6.38
CA PHE A 533 23.93 1.64 5.82
C PHE A 533 22.72 1.68 6.74
N VAL A 534 22.54 2.80 7.43
CA VAL A 534 21.44 3.01 8.37
C VAL A 534 20.50 4.07 7.80
N PHE A 535 19.22 3.78 7.72
CA PHE A 535 18.17 4.70 7.27
C PHE A 535 17.16 4.89 8.40
N ASP A 536 17.14 6.08 8.99
CA ASP A 536 16.25 6.45 10.09
C ASP A 536 15.16 7.42 9.62
N VAL A 537 13.93 7.15 10.00
CA VAL A 537 12.75 8.02 9.79
C VAL A 537 12.22 8.41 11.15
N THR A 538 12.41 9.67 11.56
CA THR A 538 12.02 10.14 12.89
C THR A 538 10.51 10.40 13.03
N MET A 539 10.04 10.73 14.22
CA MET A 539 8.62 10.96 14.51
C MET A 539 8.34 12.18 15.41
N GLN A 540 9.35 12.79 16.01
CA GLN A 540 9.19 13.86 16.99
C GLN A 540 8.30 15.00 16.49
N ASN A 541 8.52 15.46 15.25
CA ASN A 541 7.86 16.63 14.68
C ASN A 541 6.57 16.30 13.92
N HIS A 542 6.02 15.08 14.05
CA HIS A 542 4.82 14.66 13.33
C HIS A 542 3.61 15.55 13.66
N GLY A 543 2.79 15.83 12.66
CA GLY A 543 1.64 16.75 12.74
C GLY A 543 0.67 16.45 13.88
N GLY A 544 0.00 17.49 14.31
CA GLY A 544 -0.89 17.55 15.45
C GLY A 544 -0.60 18.78 16.35
N TYR A 545 -0.02 19.82 15.76
CA TYR A 545 0.46 21.03 16.44
C TYR A 545 -0.62 21.85 17.18
N ASP A 546 -1.85 21.34 17.27
CA ASP A 546 -2.94 21.80 18.11
C ASP A 546 -3.04 21.06 19.47
N ALA A 547 -2.13 20.10 19.71
CA ALA A 547 -2.00 19.42 21.00
C ALA A 547 -1.48 20.34 22.10
N PHE A 548 -0.60 21.30 21.76
CA PHE A 548 0.03 22.28 22.65
C PHE A 548 0.68 21.60 23.86
N ASP A 549 1.49 20.59 23.59
CA ASP A 549 2.13 19.73 24.59
C ASP A 549 3.62 20.00 24.79
N MET A 550 4.20 20.95 24.03
CA MET A 550 5.55 21.43 24.27
C MET A 550 5.62 22.25 25.58
N PRO A 551 6.74 22.17 26.33
CA PRO A 551 6.93 22.95 27.56
C PRO A 551 6.75 24.46 27.32
N GLU A 552 6.01 25.15 28.21
CA GLU A 552 5.73 26.60 28.08
C GLU A 552 7.01 27.47 27.97
N ASP A 553 8.11 27.05 28.56
CA ASP A 553 9.39 27.77 28.56
C ASP A 553 10.18 27.62 27.24
N THR A 554 9.78 26.68 26.39
CA THR A 554 10.33 26.51 25.04
C THR A 554 9.53 27.28 23.98
N LEU A 555 8.31 27.68 24.29
CA LEU A 555 7.41 28.35 23.36
C LEU A 555 7.74 29.83 23.19
N VAL A 556 8.18 30.21 22.02
CA VAL A 556 8.33 31.62 21.61
C VAL A 556 7.14 31.99 20.72
N PRO A 557 6.22 32.86 21.18
CA PRO A 557 5.02 33.19 20.42
C PRO A 557 5.34 33.81 19.06
N HIS A 558 4.87 33.18 18.00
CA HIS A 558 5.00 33.63 16.62
C HIS A 558 3.67 34.19 16.12
N ALA A 559 3.70 35.37 15.54
CA ALA A 559 2.54 36.05 14.97
C ALA A 559 2.94 36.73 13.67
N ALA A 560 2.62 36.13 12.55
CA ALA A 560 2.86 36.68 11.25
C ALA A 560 1.65 37.51 10.75
N ALA A 561 1.91 38.55 9.99
CA ALA A 561 0.87 39.46 9.49
C ALA A 561 -0.09 38.72 8.54
N GLY A 562 -1.38 38.72 8.85
CA GLY A 562 -2.42 38.09 8.03
C GLY A 562 -2.72 36.63 8.37
N ILE A 563 -1.99 36.02 9.29
CA ILE A 563 -2.26 34.68 9.81
C ILE A 563 -3.22 34.76 10.99
N ASP A 564 -4.20 33.88 11.07
CA ASP A 564 -5.15 33.81 12.18
C ASP A 564 -4.51 33.28 13.48
N GLU A 565 -5.19 33.48 14.61
CA GLU A 565 -4.69 33.14 15.93
C GLU A 565 -4.46 31.62 16.10
N ALA A 566 -5.30 30.78 15.50
CA ALA A 566 -5.16 29.32 15.59
C ALA A 566 -3.93 28.84 14.82
N THR A 567 -3.74 29.30 13.58
CA THR A 567 -2.56 28.98 12.77
C THR A 567 -1.29 29.55 13.42
N SER A 568 -1.34 30.74 14.04
CA SER A 568 -0.21 31.31 14.77
C SER A 568 0.18 30.47 15.99
N ALA A 569 -0.82 29.90 16.70
CA ALA A 569 -0.57 29.01 17.83
C ALA A 569 0.09 27.69 17.36
N GLN A 570 -0.43 27.07 16.30
CA GLN A 570 0.17 25.88 15.69
C GLN A 570 1.59 26.13 15.17
N LEU A 571 1.82 27.31 14.55
CA LEU A 571 3.15 27.71 14.12
C LEU A 571 4.11 27.83 15.30
N THR A 572 3.68 28.37 16.41
CA THR A 572 4.49 28.49 17.63
C THR A 572 4.92 27.14 18.16
N GLU A 573 4.02 26.18 18.22
CA GLU A 573 4.30 24.79 18.62
C GLU A 573 5.29 24.12 17.67
N TYR A 574 5.00 24.19 16.36
CA TYR A 574 5.85 23.62 15.34
C TYR A 574 7.29 24.18 15.35
N LEU A 575 7.44 25.51 15.49
CA LEU A 575 8.78 26.12 15.48
C LEU A 575 9.58 25.78 16.73
N ALA A 576 8.92 25.53 17.87
CA ALA A 576 9.59 25.01 19.07
C ALA A 576 10.11 23.57 18.84
N LEU A 577 9.36 22.72 18.15
CA LEU A 577 9.79 21.37 17.76
C LEU A 577 11.00 21.42 16.82
N ILE A 578 10.99 22.29 15.82
CA ILE A 578 12.11 22.43 14.88
C ILE A 578 13.37 22.95 15.57
N GLU A 579 13.25 23.89 16.52
CA GLU A 579 14.39 24.36 17.32
C GLU A 579 14.98 23.23 18.18
N GLU A 580 14.13 22.34 18.71
CA GLU A 580 14.54 21.16 19.45
C GLU A 580 15.31 20.19 18.56
N SER A 581 14.72 19.77 17.39
CA SER A 581 15.38 18.90 16.43
C SER A 581 16.70 19.46 15.91
N ASP A 582 16.78 20.79 15.66
CA ASP A 582 18.01 21.46 15.23
C ASP A 582 19.11 21.36 16.31
N ARG A 583 18.74 21.44 17.60
CA ARG A 583 19.64 21.28 18.74
C ARG A 583 20.10 19.82 18.89
N GLU A 584 19.19 18.87 18.73
CA GLU A 584 19.50 17.43 18.83
C GLU A 584 20.40 16.98 17.68
N LEU A 585 20.18 17.50 16.47
CA LEU A 585 21.04 17.25 15.31
C LEU A 585 22.48 17.74 15.55
N GLU A 586 22.64 18.96 16.08
CA GLU A 586 23.96 19.49 16.43
C GLU A 586 24.69 18.56 17.42
N ALA A 587 24.00 18.14 18.49
CA ALA A 587 24.53 17.23 19.48
C ALA A 587 24.91 15.87 18.87
N PHE A 588 24.12 15.35 17.96
CA PHE A 588 24.40 14.09 17.26
C PHE A 588 25.62 14.19 16.34
N ILE A 589 25.77 15.27 15.59
CA ILE A 589 26.97 15.51 14.76
C ILE A 589 28.23 15.53 15.62
N GLU A 590 28.20 16.16 16.79
CA GLU A 590 29.32 16.16 17.70
C GLU A 590 29.66 14.74 18.23
N GLN A 591 28.65 13.90 18.45
CA GLN A 591 28.86 12.49 18.80
C GLN A 591 29.48 11.70 17.62
N LEU A 592 29.02 11.93 16.39
CA LEU A 592 29.62 11.32 15.19
C LEU A 592 31.06 11.76 14.96
N ARG A 593 31.44 13.05 15.28
CA ARG A 593 32.81 13.55 15.22
C ARG A 593 33.75 12.79 16.19
N ALA A 594 33.21 12.32 17.31
CA ALA A 594 33.97 11.60 18.32
C ALA A 594 34.19 10.10 18.02
N LEU A 595 33.56 9.56 16.98
CA LEU A 595 33.73 8.15 16.61
C LEU A 595 35.05 7.88 15.91
N ASP A 596 35.73 6.80 16.32
CA ASP A 596 37.00 6.30 15.71
C ASP A 596 36.70 5.48 14.42
N ARG A 597 35.62 5.78 13.72
CA ARG A 597 35.26 5.14 12.44
C ARG A 597 34.75 6.19 11.46
N PRO A 598 35.01 6.01 10.15
CA PRO A 598 34.50 6.93 9.14
C PRO A 598 32.99 6.79 8.99
N VAL A 599 32.29 7.90 9.09
CA VAL A 599 30.81 7.98 8.96
C VAL A 599 30.47 9.13 8.03
N VAL A 600 29.53 8.88 7.14
CA VAL A 600 28.84 9.88 6.33
C VAL A 600 27.43 10.06 6.88
N LEU A 601 27.02 11.28 7.10
CA LEU A 601 25.65 11.65 7.49
C LEU A 601 24.95 12.34 6.33
N VAL A 602 23.76 11.84 5.99
CA VAL A 602 22.76 12.55 5.19
C VAL A 602 21.60 12.89 6.10
N PHE A 603 21.26 14.15 6.20
CA PHE A 603 20.09 14.62 6.93
C PHE A 603 19.20 15.43 6.00
N PHE A 604 17.88 15.19 6.02
CA PHE A 604 16.92 16.00 5.26
C PHE A 604 15.52 15.91 5.87
N GLY A 605 14.71 16.97 5.66
CA GLY A 605 13.29 16.92 6.00
C GLY A 605 12.49 16.21 4.90
N ASP A 606 11.52 15.41 5.29
CA ASP A 606 10.68 14.64 4.35
C ASP A 606 9.66 15.50 3.62
N HIS A 607 9.04 16.47 4.30
CA HIS A 607 8.10 17.46 3.78
C HIS A 607 7.93 18.63 4.74
N GLN A 608 7.28 19.68 4.29
CA GLN A 608 6.85 20.78 5.16
C GLN A 608 5.55 20.41 5.91
N PRO A 609 5.24 21.09 7.06
CA PRO A 609 4.03 20.85 7.84
C PRO A 609 2.76 21.25 7.07
N SER A 610 1.62 20.69 7.48
CA SER A 610 0.31 20.89 6.84
C SER A 610 -0.18 22.34 6.79
N MET A 611 0.38 23.22 7.59
CA MET A 611 0.07 24.65 7.58
C MET A 611 0.83 25.45 6.49
N SER A 612 1.86 24.87 5.88
CA SER A 612 2.71 25.56 4.89
C SER A 612 1.96 26.13 3.69
N PRO A 613 0.95 25.47 3.09
CA PRO A 613 0.14 26.07 2.05
C PRO A 613 -0.54 27.38 2.49
N THR A 614 -1.09 27.41 3.72
CA THR A 614 -1.70 28.62 4.28
C THR A 614 -0.68 29.74 4.48
N LEU A 615 0.51 29.40 5.01
CA LEU A 615 1.60 30.38 5.16
C LEU A 615 2.07 30.90 3.80
N ASN A 616 2.22 30.02 2.81
CA ASN A 616 2.61 30.38 1.45
C ASN A 616 1.60 31.32 0.80
N ASP A 617 0.29 31.04 0.90
CA ASP A 617 -0.77 31.86 0.35
C ASP A 617 -0.83 33.27 0.95
N VAL A 618 -0.49 33.43 2.22
CA VAL A 618 -0.57 34.71 2.94
C VAL A 618 0.74 35.48 2.89
N LEU A 619 1.88 34.81 3.05
CA LEU A 619 3.19 35.43 3.24
C LEU A 619 4.11 35.25 2.04
N GLY A 620 4.04 34.10 1.36
CA GLY A 620 5.01 33.69 0.35
C GLY A 620 5.14 34.64 -0.85
N TYR A 621 4.13 35.45 -1.16
CA TYR A 621 4.22 36.49 -2.20
C TYR A 621 5.21 37.61 -1.87
N ALA A 622 5.51 37.82 -0.59
CA ALA A 622 6.50 38.82 -0.17
C ALA A 622 7.92 38.49 -0.63
N THR A 623 8.20 37.22 -0.98
CA THR A 623 9.47 36.76 -1.53
C THR A 623 9.71 37.21 -2.98
N GLY A 624 8.65 37.63 -3.68
CA GLY A 624 8.68 37.96 -5.10
C GLY A 624 8.55 36.75 -6.04
N ALA A 625 8.33 35.53 -5.51
CA ALA A 625 8.05 34.36 -6.32
C ALA A 625 6.61 34.39 -6.86
N GLU A 626 6.45 34.03 -8.13
CA GLU A 626 5.15 34.01 -8.83
C GLU A 626 4.96 32.67 -9.56
N GLY A 627 3.70 32.30 -9.83
CA GLY A 627 3.36 31.09 -10.59
C GLY A 627 3.89 29.81 -9.92
N VAL A 628 4.55 28.95 -10.70
CA VAL A 628 5.13 27.69 -10.19
C VAL A 628 6.14 27.93 -9.09
N ALA A 629 7.02 28.93 -9.25
CA ALA A 629 8.03 29.27 -8.23
C ALA A 629 7.39 29.59 -6.87
N HIS A 630 6.22 30.22 -6.85
CA HIS A 630 5.47 30.48 -5.62
C HIS A 630 4.91 29.17 -5.02
N VAL A 631 4.33 28.32 -5.84
CA VAL A 631 3.79 27.02 -5.39
C VAL A 631 4.91 26.15 -4.82
N GLU A 632 6.08 26.15 -5.44
CA GLU A 632 7.21 25.30 -5.05
C GLU A 632 7.85 25.68 -3.71
N GLN A 633 7.60 26.88 -3.20
CA GLN A 633 8.10 27.28 -1.87
C GLN A 633 7.62 26.32 -0.75
N GLN A 634 6.43 25.74 -0.87
CA GLN A 634 5.88 24.84 0.15
C GLN A 634 6.40 23.39 0.08
N TYR A 635 7.22 23.06 -0.91
CA TYR A 635 7.75 21.70 -1.10
C TYR A 635 9.25 21.59 -0.77
N GLN A 636 9.95 22.67 -0.49
CA GLN A 636 11.37 22.65 -0.18
C GLN A 636 11.63 22.36 1.30
N THR A 637 12.57 21.46 1.59
CA THR A 637 13.09 21.16 2.93
C THR A 637 14.61 21.18 2.93
N PRO A 638 15.26 21.59 4.02
CA PRO A 638 16.73 21.66 4.06
C PRO A 638 17.34 20.27 4.12
N TYR A 639 18.55 20.13 3.56
CA TYR A 639 19.36 18.93 3.66
C TYR A 639 20.83 19.21 3.94
N LEU A 640 21.53 18.18 4.40
CA LEU A 640 22.95 18.13 4.69
C LEU A 640 23.55 16.82 4.21
N ILE A 641 24.72 16.85 3.54
CA ILE A 641 25.61 15.70 3.37
C ILE A 641 26.94 16.07 4.05
N TRP A 642 27.30 15.34 5.10
CA TRP A 642 28.44 15.63 5.94
C TRP A 642 29.23 14.35 6.24
N ALA A 643 30.51 14.45 6.54
CA ALA A 643 31.38 13.34 6.93
C ALA A 643 32.29 13.72 8.09
N ASN A 644 32.53 12.76 9.01
CA ASN A 644 33.46 12.94 10.12
C ASN A 644 34.92 12.72 9.73
N TYR A 645 35.22 12.57 8.47
CA TYR A 645 36.57 12.38 7.93
C TYR A 645 36.77 13.23 6.68
N ASP A 646 38.05 13.48 6.32
CA ASP A 646 38.38 14.23 5.10
C ASP A 646 38.05 13.38 3.85
N VAL A 647 37.05 13.77 3.10
CA VAL A 647 36.64 13.11 1.84
C VAL A 647 37.54 13.56 0.71
N ALA A 648 38.30 12.62 0.12
CA ALA A 648 39.22 12.91 -0.97
C ALA A 648 38.54 13.60 -2.15
N GLY A 649 39.19 14.66 -2.65
CA GLY A 649 38.66 15.45 -3.76
C GLY A 649 37.61 16.50 -3.36
N SER A 650 37.18 16.54 -2.09
CA SER A 650 36.30 17.58 -1.54
C SER A 650 37.09 18.59 -0.69
N ASN A 651 36.67 19.84 -0.68
CA ASN A 651 37.15 20.86 0.21
C ASN A 651 36.31 20.98 1.50
N GLN A 652 35.18 20.29 1.58
CA GLN A 652 34.25 20.32 2.71
C GLN A 652 33.94 21.74 3.19
N VAL A 653 33.40 22.55 2.27
CA VAL A 653 33.08 23.98 2.52
C VAL A 653 31.58 24.25 2.37
N SER A 654 30.74 23.27 2.60
CA SER A 654 29.27 23.35 2.51
C SER A 654 28.78 23.90 1.16
N GLU A 655 29.15 23.24 0.06
CA GLU A 655 28.69 23.62 -1.28
C GLU A 655 27.16 23.54 -1.34
N ARG A 656 26.53 24.69 -1.70
CA ARG A 656 25.07 24.74 -1.80
C ARG A 656 24.61 24.18 -3.14
N ARG A 657 23.66 23.24 -3.10
CA ARG A 657 23.03 22.65 -4.27
C ARG A 657 21.59 22.25 -3.98
N ASP A 658 20.64 22.86 -4.65
CA ASP A 658 19.21 22.54 -4.53
C ASP A 658 18.82 21.46 -5.56
N MET A 659 17.92 20.49 -5.20
CA MET A 659 17.57 19.36 -6.05
C MET A 659 16.24 18.70 -5.67
N GLY A 660 15.72 17.77 -6.51
CA GLY A 660 14.65 16.86 -6.11
C GLY A 660 15.15 15.77 -5.15
N ILE A 661 14.30 15.28 -4.23
CA ILE A 661 14.70 14.23 -3.24
C ILE A 661 15.25 12.99 -3.94
N TYR A 662 14.68 12.59 -5.09
CA TYR A 662 15.10 11.42 -5.85
C TYR A 662 16.57 11.43 -6.31
N THR A 663 17.21 12.58 -6.34
CA THR A 663 18.65 12.70 -6.70
C THR A 663 19.59 12.68 -5.52
N LEU A 664 19.08 12.88 -4.29
CA LEU A 664 19.92 13.07 -3.09
C LEU A 664 20.81 11.86 -2.81
N SER A 665 20.29 10.63 -2.91
CA SER A 665 21.09 9.42 -2.72
C SER A 665 22.18 9.25 -3.80
N SER A 666 21.91 9.70 -5.02
CA SER A 666 22.90 9.69 -6.11
C SER A 666 24.00 10.72 -5.87
N LEU A 667 23.65 11.93 -5.41
CA LEU A 667 24.62 12.96 -5.05
C LEU A 667 25.49 12.51 -3.86
N MET A 668 24.89 11.93 -2.83
CA MET A 668 25.65 11.38 -1.70
C MET A 668 26.68 10.36 -2.16
N LYS A 669 26.28 9.37 -2.96
CA LYS A 669 27.19 8.35 -3.51
C LYS A 669 28.26 8.96 -4.41
N TYR A 670 27.91 9.97 -5.20
CA TYR A 670 28.88 10.71 -6.00
C TYR A 670 29.93 11.40 -5.11
N ALA A 671 29.48 12.08 -4.08
CA ALA A 671 30.34 12.86 -3.17
C ALA A 671 31.40 12.00 -2.48
N ILE A 672 30.98 10.83 -1.98
CA ILE A 672 31.85 9.94 -1.19
C ILE A 672 32.61 8.91 -2.03
N GLY A 673 32.48 8.94 -3.36
CA GLY A 673 33.17 7.97 -4.24
C GLY A 673 32.52 6.58 -4.30
N ALA A 674 31.30 6.38 -3.76
CA ALA A 674 30.60 5.10 -3.85
C ALA A 674 30.22 4.75 -5.30
N PRO A 675 30.21 3.45 -5.70
CA PRO A 675 29.81 3.03 -7.02
C PRO A 675 28.39 3.49 -7.37
N LEU A 676 28.20 4.04 -8.56
CA LEU A 676 26.90 4.48 -9.10
C LEU A 676 26.36 3.47 -10.08
N THR A 677 25.05 3.32 -10.16
CA THR A 677 24.40 2.61 -11.26
C THR A 677 24.36 3.50 -12.51
N ASP A 678 24.17 2.89 -13.69
CA ASP A 678 24.05 3.66 -14.93
C ASP A 678 22.87 4.66 -14.87
N LEU A 679 21.75 4.30 -14.21
CA LEU A 679 20.62 5.22 -14.02
C LEU A 679 21.01 6.42 -13.13
N GLN A 680 21.75 6.19 -12.06
CA GLN A 680 22.27 7.27 -11.21
C GLN A 680 23.24 8.17 -11.98
N CYS A 681 24.11 7.60 -12.81
CA CYS A 681 24.99 8.37 -13.69
C CYS A 681 24.19 9.26 -14.65
N ALA A 682 23.19 8.70 -15.34
CA ALA A 682 22.32 9.44 -16.25
C ALA A 682 21.52 10.52 -15.53
N THR A 683 20.96 10.23 -14.34
CA THR A 683 20.23 11.18 -13.52
C THR A 683 21.11 12.36 -13.08
N LEU A 684 22.36 12.11 -12.67
CA LEU A 684 23.31 13.16 -12.30
C LEU A 684 23.70 14.04 -13.50
N ASP A 685 23.73 13.47 -14.71
CA ASP A 685 23.96 14.27 -15.92
C ASP A 685 22.77 15.15 -16.25
N VAL A 686 21.53 14.61 -16.21
CA VAL A 686 20.29 15.40 -16.37
C VAL A 686 20.20 16.51 -15.34
N MET A 687 20.57 16.26 -14.08
CA MET A 687 20.55 17.23 -12.99
C MET A 687 21.39 18.50 -13.30
N GLN A 688 22.36 18.43 -14.22
CA GLN A 688 23.12 19.63 -14.63
C GLN A 688 22.25 20.61 -15.44
N GLN A 689 21.15 20.14 -16.04
CA GLN A 689 20.22 20.95 -16.85
C GLN A 689 18.88 21.17 -16.12
N VAL A 690 18.42 20.15 -15.39
CA VAL A 690 17.17 20.17 -14.62
C VAL A 690 17.51 19.73 -13.17
N PRO A 691 18.04 20.65 -12.34
CA PRO A 691 18.45 20.31 -10.98
C PRO A 691 17.28 19.92 -10.08
N ILE A 692 16.12 20.53 -10.26
CA ILE A 692 14.94 20.27 -9.44
C ILE A 692 13.81 19.75 -10.33
N LEU A 693 13.22 18.64 -9.91
CA LEU A 693 11.98 18.10 -10.44
C LEU A 693 11.27 17.43 -9.27
N ASN A 694 9.99 17.72 -9.10
CA ASN A 694 9.14 17.04 -8.12
C ASN A 694 7.79 16.66 -8.73
N GLY A 695 6.76 16.49 -7.93
CA GLY A 695 5.43 16.14 -8.42
C GLY A 695 4.66 17.27 -9.13
N PHE A 696 5.08 18.52 -9.03
CA PHE A 696 4.29 19.68 -9.42
C PHE A 696 4.96 20.57 -10.44
N GLY A 697 6.28 20.59 -10.50
CA GLY A 697 7.04 21.37 -11.44
C GLY A 697 8.50 20.95 -11.55
N TYR A 698 9.25 21.65 -12.38
CA TYR A 698 10.69 21.46 -12.49
C TYR A 698 11.38 22.82 -12.71
N GLN A 699 12.66 22.89 -12.31
CA GLN A 699 13.48 24.07 -12.51
C GLN A 699 14.65 23.72 -13.45
N THR A 700 14.87 24.58 -14.46
CA THR A 700 16.05 24.48 -15.33
C THR A 700 17.27 25.16 -14.70
N ALA A 701 18.48 24.83 -15.21
CA ALA A 701 19.75 25.31 -14.67
C ALA A 701 19.91 26.84 -14.62
N ASP A 702 19.13 27.57 -15.41
CA ASP A 702 19.08 29.04 -15.39
C ASP A 702 18.17 29.60 -14.27
N GLY A 703 17.58 28.74 -13.45
CA GLY A 703 16.70 29.09 -12.33
C GLY A 703 15.24 29.30 -12.72
N THR A 704 14.85 29.01 -13.96
CA THR A 704 13.46 29.18 -14.42
C THR A 704 12.61 28.00 -14.00
N TRP A 705 11.45 28.26 -13.39
CA TRP A 705 10.46 27.24 -13.04
C TRP A 705 9.46 27.00 -14.16
N HIS A 706 9.08 25.74 -14.35
CA HIS A 706 8.16 25.27 -15.37
C HIS A 706 7.10 24.36 -14.79
N GLU A 707 5.86 24.45 -15.34
CA GLU A 707 4.81 23.45 -15.12
C GLU A 707 5.04 22.23 -16.02
N PHE A 708 4.47 21.08 -15.63
CA PHE A 708 4.38 19.93 -16.50
C PHE A 708 3.29 20.16 -17.57
N ASP A 709 3.65 20.75 -18.66
CA ASP A 709 2.77 20.99 -19.81
C ASP A 709 3.14 20.08 -21.01
N ALA A 710 2.46 20.24 -22.13
CA ALA A 710 2.70 19.45 -23.34
C ALA A 710 4.06 19.72 -24.00
N GLN A 711 4.85 20.68 -23.51
CA GLN A 711 6.17 21.04 -24.04
C GLN A 711 7.24 21.00 -22.95
N LEU A 712 7.47 19.81 -22.39
CA LEU A 712 8.56 19.59 -21.45
C LEU A 712 9.91 19.99 -22.07
N ASP A 713 10.80 20.53 -21.23
CA ASP A 713 12.23 20.62 -21.56
C ASP A 713 12.76 19.26 -21.97
N GLN A 714 13.73 19.24 -22.89
CA GLN A 714 14.28 18.00 -23.42
C GLN A 714 14.86 17.11 -22.31
N SER A 715 15.59 17.69 -21.37
CA SER A 715 16.22 16.95 -20.27
C SER A 715 15.19 16.41 -19.26
N ALA A 716 14.10 17.13 -18.99
CA ALA A 716 13.01 16.63 -18.17
C ALA A 716 12.30 15.44 -18.84
N ARG A 717 12.05 15.52 -20.15
CA ARG A 717 11.50 14.41 -20.95
C ARG A 717 12.43 13.22 -20.98
N ASP A 718 13.72 13.44 -21.16
CA ASP A 718 14.74 12.39 -21.18
C ASP A 718 14.74 11.64 -19.86
N LEU A 719 14.64 12.34 -18.74
CA LEU A 719 14.51 11.72 -17.42
C LEU A 719 13.27 10.84 -17.31
N GLU A 720 12.09 11.34 -17.71
CA GLU A 720 10.85 10.55 -17.70
C GLU A 720 10.99 9.26 -18.51
N TRP A 721 11.57 9.35 -19.72
CA TRP A 721 11.73 8.21 -20.60
C TRP A 721 12.74 7.19 -20.05
N MET A 722 13.84 7.66 -19.44
CA MET A 722 14.84 6.79 -18.82
C MET A 722 14.30 6.07 -17.59
N VAL A 723 13.60 6.79 -16.72
CA VAL A 723 12.97 6.22 -15.52
C VAL A 723 11.90 5.21 -15.89
N TYR A 724 11.06 5.52 -16.90
CA TYR A 724 10.05 4.57 -17.39
C TYR A 724 10.70 3.31 -17.97
N LEU A 725 11.77 3.45 -18.77
CA LEU A 725 12.50 2.34 -19.37
C LEU A 725 13.12 1.40 -18.33
N LYS A 726 13.71 1.97 -17.28
CA LYS A 726 14.54 1.21 -16.34
C LYS A 726 13.76 0.70 -15.12
N GLU A 727 12.79 1.46 -14.65
CA GLU A 727 12.10 1.21 -13.40
C GLU A 727 10.56 1.16 -13.56
N THR A 728 9.90 2.29 -13.78
CA THR A 728 8.44 2.41 -13.63
C THR A 728 7.64 1.64 -14.68
N GLY A 729 8.18 1.36 -15.84
CA GLY A 729 7.56 0.48 -16.85
C GLY A 729 7.48 -0.99 -16.44
N ARG A 730 8.05 -1.36 -15.26
CA ARG A 730 8.03 -2.71 -14.68
C ARG A 730 7.24 -2.81 -13.39
N LEU A 731 6.91 -1.66 -12.75
CA LEU A 731 6.01 -1.57 -11.60
C LEU A 731 4.56 -1.80 -12.06
#